data_776806753f255435b55b005daff0ceab
#
_entry.id   776806753f255435b55b005daff0ceab
#
_cell.length_a   1.000
_cell.length_b   1.000
_cell.length_c   1.000
_cell.angle_alpha   90.00
_cell.angle_beta   90.00
_cell.angle_gamma   90.00
#
_symmetry.space_group_name_H-M   'P 1'
#
loop_
_entity.id
_entity.type
_entity.pdbx_description
1 polymer ?
#
loop_
_entity_poly.entity_id
_entity_poly.type
_entity_poly.pdbx_seq_one_letter_code
_entity_poly.pdbx_strand_id
1 'polypeptide(L)'
;MKASSNDVVLAAALACIFLLAGCGDSGTVGRTVGTETPEEPPAEPPTEPPTEPPPSDGGGAGEDRAYYILPPGNYGGVPVGPHSLDQLPLYDALTPLRGNVTDADIDQFFLPQNFAPVGATTVIDTGRAGLTLEYDQYGIAHIMGETREDVAFGAGWVTVRDRELLIQFGRWPARAAVADIPGVNAFALVTSATPYVPSAAVEQLVTDQVERIRTTLPEGEQIIADAQAYSDGANAYLRANPDVPIEPFTVNDIIATTAFIGSIFGAGGGGEAQNAEFLSQLQNRLGGDVGRSVWNDLLRTNDPEAPTTIDEVFDYGTFTGGGVCGSVVIDEGSIISLDPRNPQPGAGPGLADIGLVDAAGEPPSREASNWLIVAPEASESGNSLSVMGPQLGYYYPEIVMQMHFKTPDWEAQGASVPGLAHYILIGRTKDYAWSLTSASQDVRDVFVEMLCDPTGAKPTRDTGSYMHDGECIPFEIFDAGTIGGTPIVYPTSVHGAVIGTATVGGEPVALTRQRSTFGRDGYNLAALKDMTEGDADTPEAFFEAANQFGFTFNWGYANRSGIAYFASGLLPVRSECLDRRLPTLGTGEYEWQGFLDQQQHPHASGHPSGRLLNWNNQAAPGWMHGDTAYYGSHHRVELFDKWPEKPELADVVSIMNRAATEDTRSPVWPVVLEVLSGSEGHSELAGTVIDILEQWLADDAPLLDADEDGDYDEPGAMIAAELWGPVQRAVLAPTFRSLFDDGIGLRGIGETSIVDKDLRTLLGRPVQGPFANSYCGLGKIDVCRDDLWAAIEERVAELAEEFGDDPRQWRRQGRRSGFTPGLISDTFRSTNRPTYQQVIEFAR
;
A
#
# COMPACT_ATOMS: atom_id res chain seq x y z
N MET A 1 -23.22 11.36 30.26
CA MET A 1 -22.86 12.79 30.30
C MET A 1 -23.48 13.46 29.09
N LYS A 2 -24.03 14.67 29.19
CA LYS A 2 -24.70 15.29 28.04
C LYS A 2 -23.62 15.85 27.12
N ALA A 3 -23.56 15.38 25.89
CA ALA A 3 -22.73 15.98 24.85
C ALA A 3 -23.16 17.43 24.66
N SER A 4 -22.22 18.33 24.48
CA SER A 4 -22.53 19.76 24.29
C SER A 4 -23.17 19.94 22.90
N SER A 5 -23.99 20.98 22.74
CA SER A 5 -24.68 21.24 21.47
C SER A 5 -23.71 21.55 20.32
N ASN A 6 -22.45 21.91 20.62
CA ASN A 6 -21.42 22.19 19.61
C ASN A 6 -20.80 20.92 19.04
N ASP A 7 -20.64 19.84 19.83
CA ASP A 7 -20.11 18.54 19.37
C ASP A 7 -21.06 17.91 18.36
N VAL A 8 -22.38 18.08 18.55
CA VAL A 8 -23.39 17.57 17.62
C VAL A 8 -23.43 18.40 16.32
N VAL A 9 -23.14 19.69 16.38
CA VAL A 9 -23.14 20.56 15.19
C VAL A 9 -21.88 20.34 14.35
N LEU A 10 -20.71 20.12 14.96
CA LEU A 10 -19.47 19.85 14.22
C LEU A 10 -19.51 18.45 13.59
N ALA A 11 -19.96 17.44 14.32
CA ALA A 11 -20.15 16.09 13.77
C ALA A 11 -21.23 16.05 12.68
N ALA A 12 -22.30 16.81 12.80
CA ALA A 12 -23.35 16.90 11.78
C ALA A 12 -22.87 17.69 10.54
N ALA A 13 -22.05 18.72 10.70
CA ALA A 13 -21.51 19.48 9.58
C ALA A 13 -20.48 18.66 8.78
N LEU A 14 -19.60 17.89 9.45
CA LEU A 14 -18.67 16.99 8.78
C LEU A 14 -19.40 15.78 8.16
N ALA A 15 -20.37 15.17 8.83
CA ALA A 15 -21.18 14.10 8.26
C ALA A 15 -21.96 14.54 7.00
N CYS A 16 -22.42 15.81 6.93
CA CYS A 16 -23.03 16.36 5.73
C CYS A 16 -22.02 16.56 4.58
N ILE A 17 -20.77 16.90 4.89
CA ILE A 17 -19.71 17.06 3.89
C ILE A 17 -19.29 15.69 3.32
N PHE A 18 -19.20 14.65 4.15
CA PHE A 18 -18.89 13.28 3.73
C PHE A 18 -20.04 12.61 2.95
N LEU A 19 -21.30 12.92 3.26
CA LEU A 19 -22.48 12.39 2.56
C LEU A 19 -22.70 13.02 1.16
N LEU A 20 -22.14 14.19 0.87
CA LEU A 20 -22.25 14.84 -0.43
C LEU A 20 -21.17 14.39 -1.44
N ALA A 21 -20.09 13.80 -0.98
CA ALA A 21 -19.02 13.25 -1.83
C ALA A 21 -19.30 11.83 -2.34
N GLY A 22 -20.33 11.13 -1.82
CA GLY A 22 -20.64 9.74 -2.13
C GLY A 22 -21.71 9.49 -3.20
N CYS A 23 -22.24 10.51 -3.89
CA CYS A 23 -23.29 10.37 -4.89
C CYS A 23 -22.87 10.91 -6.26
N GLY A 24 -22.04 10.16 -6.97
CA GLY A 24 -21.78 10.34 -8.39
C GLY A 24 -22.44 9.20 -9.17
N ASP A 25 -23.73 9.31 -9.41
CA ASP A 25 -24.46 8.34 -10.23
C ASP A 25 -24.62 8.86 -11.67
N SER A 26 -24.36 7.97 -12.59
CA SER A 26 -24.54 8.16 -14.04
C SER A 26 -26.03 8.29 -14.39
N GLY A 27 -26.45 9.46 -14.84
CA GLY A 27 -27.81 9.63 -15.35
C GLY A 27 -27.92 10.80 -16.33
N THR A 28 -28.08 10.47 -17.56
CA THR A 28 -28.50 11.37 -18.66
C THR A 28 -29.75 12.18 -18.32
N VAL A 29 -29.68 13.50 -18.38
CA VAL A 29 -30.89 14.32 -18.52
C VAL A 29 -30.67 15.54 -19.42
N GLY A 30 -31.66 15.72 -20.23
CA GLY A 30 -31.79 16.70 -21.24
C GLY A 30 -31.87 18.15 -20.82
N ARG A 31 -31.54 18.97 -21.78
CA ARG A 31 -31.43 20.41 -21.84
C ARG A 31 -32.80 21.10 -21.69
N THR A 32 -32.92 22.04 -20.76
CA THR A 32 -33.91 23.11 -20.86
C THR A 32 -33.25 24.46 -20.63
N VAL A 33 -33.49 25.35 -21.55
CA VAL A 33 -33.02 26.74 -21.63
C VAL A 33 -33.86 27.66 -20.73
N GLY A 34 -33.18 28.47 -19.92
CA GLY A 34 -33.82 29.54 -19.15
C GLY A 34 -32.87 30.74 -19.02
N THR A 35 -33.36 31.88 -19.34
CA THR A 35 -32.77 33.16 -19.67
C THR A 35 -32.06 33.86 -18.51
N GLU A 36 -31.03 34.60 -18.88
CA GLU A 36 -30.03 35.41 -18.17
C GLU A 36 -30.51 36.61 -17.40
N THR A 37 -29.77 36.98 -16.38
CA THR A 37 -29.38 38.36 -16.06
C THR A 37 -27.90 38.35 -15.61
N PRO A 38 -27.07 39.35 -16.06
CA PRO A 38 -25.62 39.29 -15.82
C PRO A 38 -25.26 39.89 -14.45
N GLU A 39 -24.55 39.11 -13.64
CA GLU A 39 -23.77 39.60 -12.50
C GLU A 39 -22.31 39.81 -12.92
N GLU A 40 -21.68 40.84 -12.35
CA GLU A 40 -20.29 41.21 -12.60
C GLU A 40 -19.33 40.04 -12.24
N PRO A 41 -18.22 39.88 -13.00
CA PRO A 41 -17.24 38.83 -12.72
C PRO A 41 -16.51 39.11 -11.40
N PRO A 42 -16.23 38.08 -10.60
CA PRO A 42 -15.34 38.23 -9.47
C PRO A 42 -13.91 38.57 -9.95
N ALA A 43 -13.23 39.38 -9.14
CA ALA A 43 -11.87 39.82 -9.41
C ALA A 43 -10.93 38.60 -9.63
N GLU A 44 -10.11 38.68 -10.68
CA GLU A 44 -9.06 37.72 -10.96
C GLU A 44 -8.15 37.54 -9.73
N PRO A 45 -7.78 36.30 -9.37
CA PRO A 45 -6.74 36.08 -8.38
C PRO A 45 -5.41 36.65 -8.90
N PRO A 46 -4.52 37.14 -8.03
CA PRO A 46 -3.26 37.69 -8.46
C PRO A 46 -2.41 36.64 -9.16
N THR A 47 -2.19 36.81 -10.44
CA THR A 47 -1.22 36.09 -11.25
C THR A 47 0.18 36.66 -11.00
N GLU A 48 0.75 36.38 -9.85
CA GLU A 48 2.22 36.36 -9.72
C GLU A 48 2.60 34.92 -9.39
N PRO A 49 3.47 34.28 -10.19
CA PRO A 49 4.09 33.03 -9.79
C PRO A 49 4.84 33.29 -8.50
N PRO A 50 4.98 32.28 -7.59
CA PRO A 50 5.75 32.43 -6.38
C PRO A 50 7.14 32.94 -6.77
N THR A 51 7.62 33.94 -6.05
CA THR A 51 8.98 34.48 -6.20
C THR A 51 9.95 33.32 -6.26
N GLU A 52 10.86 33.34 -7.26
CA GLU A 52 11.91 32.35 -7.45
C GLU A 52 12.40 31.81 -6.12
N PRO A 53 12.49 30.48 -5.93
CA PRO A 53 13.14 29.93 -4.76
C PRO A 53 14.53 30.52 -4.68
N PRO A 54 15.06 30.82 -3.49
CA PRO A 54 16.42 31.31 -3.38
C PRO A 54 17.34 30.34 -4.10
N PRO A 55 18.32 30.82 -4.90
CA PRO A 55 19.24 29.95 -5.56
C PRO A 55 19.85 29.03 -4.51
N SER A 56 19.66 27.72 -4.65
CA SER A 56 20.44 26.75 -3.91
C SER A 56 21.90 27.10 -4.23
N ASP A 57 22.72 27.30 -3.22
CA ASP A 57 24.16 27.34 -3.44
C ASP A 57 24.47 25.97 -4.06
N GLY A 58 24.58 25.94 -5.39
CA GLY A 58 24.82 24.73 -6.14
C GLY A 58 26.00 24.01 -5.52
N GLY A 59 25.75 22.83 -4.94
CA GLY A 59 26.68 22.11 -4.10
C GLY A 59 28.05 22.08 -4.77
N GLY A 60 29.05 22.61 -4.10
CA GLY A 60 30.42 22.50 -4.55
C GLY A 60 30.77 21.01 -4.65
N ALA A 61 31.68 20.63 -5.54
CA ALA A 61 32.12 19.24 -5.64
C ALA A 61 32.58 18.74 -4.25
N GLY A 62 31.74 17.86 -3.61
CA GLY A 62 31.98 17.30 -2.28
C GLY A 62 30.89 17.60 -1.22
N GLU A 63 29.78 18.27 -1.56
CA GLU A 63 28.64 18.46 -0.66
C GLU A 63 27.46 17.55 -1.07
N ASP A 64 26.71 17.06 -0.05
CA ASP A 64 25.50 16.26 -0.30
C ASP A 64 24.44 17.11 -0.98
N ARG A 65 23.72 16.49 -1.91
CA ARG A 65 22.48 17.06 -2.48
C ARG A 65 21.31 16.27 -1.92
N ALA A 66 20.36 16.94 -1.29
CA ALA A 66 19.20 16.28 -0.73
C ALA A 66 17.98 17.18 -0.88
N TYR A 67 16.93 16.59 -1.41
CA TYR A 67 15.69 17.26 -1.75
C TYR A 67 14.49 16.39 -1.42
N TYR A 68 13.32 17.03 -1.30
CA TYR A 68 12.06 16.32 -1.17
C TYR A 68 10.92 17.09 -1.82
N ILE A 69 9.83 16.40 -2.06
CA ILE A 69 8.54 16.99 -2.45
C ILE A 69 7.41 16.23 -1.77
N LEU A 70 6.46 16.97 -1.26
CA LEU A 70 5.23 16.46 -0.65
C LEU A 70 4.06 17.21 -1.26
N PRO A 71 3.05 16.52 -1.84
CA PRO A 71 1.86 17.20 -2.38
C PRO A 71 1.04 17.86 -1.28
N PRO A 72 -0.01 18.61 -1.62
CA PRO A 72 -0.83 19.37 -0.66
C PRO A 72 -1.47 18.46 0.39
N GLY A 73 -1.97 19.08 1.46
CA GLY A 73 -2.49 18.39 2.63
C GLY A 73 -1.50 18.35 3.78
N ASN A 74 -0.37 19.02 3.67
CA ASN A 74 0.65 19.03 4.71
C ASN A 74 0.18 19.68 6.03
N TYR A 75 -0.87 20.50 6.00
CA TYR A 75 -1.52 21.08 7.18
C TYR A 75 -2.91 20.49 7.39
N GLY A 76 -3.35 20.42 8.63
CA GLY A 76 -4.55 19.67 8.97
C GLY A 76 -5.52 20.36 9.89
N GLY A 77 -6.18 21.38 9.43
CA GLY A 77 -7.25 22.06 10.18
C GLY A 77 -8.41 22.48 9.29
N VAL A 78 -9.53 22.89 9.90
CA VAL A 78 -10.65 23.53 9.21
C VAL A 78 -10.81 24.93 9.81
N PRO A 79 -10.75 26.00 9.00
CA PRO A 79 -10.58 26.05 7.55
C PRO A 79 -9.19 25.58 7.09
N VAL A 80 -9.08 25.24 5.79
CA VAL A 80 -7.81 24.85 5.15
C VAL A 80 -6.74 25.90 5.42
N GLY A 81 -5.56 25.47 5.86
CA GLY A 81 -4.47 26.36 6.26
C GLY A 81 -3.72 27.00 5.08
N PRO A 82 -2.89 28.03 5.33
CA PRO A 82 -2.23 28.81 4.26
C PRO A 82 -1.21 28.00 3.46
N HIS A 83 -0.62 26.95 4.04
CA HIS A 83 0.44 26.14 3.39
C HIS A 83 -0.08 24.84 2.76
N SER A 84 -1.40 24.67 2.67
CA SER A 84 -1.99 23.39 2.22
C SER A 84 -1.79 23.11 0.74
N LEU A 85 -1.46 24.11 -0.09
CA LEU A 85 -1.29 23.99 -1.53
C LEU A 85 0.13 24.36 -2.02
N ASP A 86 1.03 24.80 -1.14
CA ASP A 86 2.32 25.37 -1.53
C ASP A 86 3.15 24.40 -2.42
N GLN A 87 3.13 23.12 -2.14
CA GLN A 87 3.93 22.13 -2.86
C GLN A 87 3.22 21.51 -4.07
N LEU A 88 1.93 21.78 -4.28
CA LEU A 88 1.19 21.19 -5.40
C LEU A 88 1.75 21.59 -6.77
N PRO A 89 2.03 22.87 -7.05
CA PRO A 89 2.62 23.27 -8.32
C PRO A 89 3.99 22.61 -8.57
N LEU A 90 4.81 22.47 -7.52
CA LEU A 90 6.11 21.81 -7.61
C LEU A 90 5.95 20.33 -7.97
N TYR A 91 5.02 19.66 -7.34
CA TYR A 91 4.74 18.24 -7.56
C TYR A 91 4.19 17.98 -8.98
N ASP A 92 3.18 18.73 -9.42
CA ASP A 92 2.53 18.53 -10.72
C ASP A 92 3.41 18.91 -11.91
N ALA A 93 4.27 19.93 -11.76
CA ALA A 93 5.13 20.43 -12.81
C ALA A 93 6.15 19.41 -13.35
N LEU A 94 6.51 18.38 -12.57
CA LEU A 94 7.38 17.29 -13.02
C LEU A 94 6.67 16.37 -14.04
N THR A 95 5.36 16.25 -14.00
CA THR A 95 4.61 15.28 -14.80
C THR A 95 4.84 15.43 -16.30
N PRO A 96 4.79 16.65 -16.93
CA PRO A 96 5.02 16.81 -18.36
C PRO A 96 6.47 16.54 -18.80
N LEU A 97 7.43 16.63 -17.89
CA LEU A 97 8.84 16.40 -18.20
C LEU A 97 9.14 14.92 -18.51
N ARG A 98 8.35 14.01 -17.95
CA ARG A 98 8.55 12.55 -18.08
C ARG A 98 10.02 12.15 -17.82
N GLY A 99 10.72 11.64 -18.83
CA GLY A 99 12.11 11.22 -18.78
C GLY A 99 13.15 12.32 -19.09
N ASN A 100 12.75 13.59 -19.04
CA ASN A 100 13.62 14.72 -19.44
C ASN A 100 13.89 15.68 -18.26
N VAL A 101 13.87 15.21 -17.03
CA VAL A 101 14.20 16.03 -15.86
C VAL A 101 15.68 16.37 -15.84
N THR A 102 16.02 17.62 -15.59
CA THR A 102 17.39 18.15 -15.49
C THR A 102 17.72 18.54 -14.04
N ASP A 103 18.99 18.79 -13.72
CA ASP A 103 19.39 19.34 -12.42
C ASP A 103 18.69 20.68 -12.12
N ALA A 104 18.51 21.53 -13.15
CA ALA A 104 17.79 22.79 -12.99
C ALA A 104 16.30 22.57 -12.62
N ASP A 105 15.69 21.52 -13.13
CA ASP A 105 14.31 21.16 -12.76
C ASP A 105 14.24 20.62 -11.32
N ILE A 106 15.26 19.87 -10.89
CA ILE A 106 15.36 19.42 -9.49
C ILE A 106 15.44 20.63 -8.57
N ASP A 107 16.35 21.55 -8.84
CA ASP A 107 16.54 22.78 -8.06
C ASP A 107 15.27 23.66 -8.05
N GLN A 108 14.47 23.61 -9.12
CA GLN A 108 13.24 24.41 -9.25
C GLN A 108 12.03 23.75 -8.60
N PHE A 109 11.87 22.42 -8.72
CA PHE A 109 10.63 21.72 -8.39
C PHE A 109 10.73 20.86 -7.12
N PHE A 110 11.85 20.84 -6.42
CA PHE A 110 12.00 20.17 -5.14
C PHE A 110 12.42 21.17 -4.05
N LEU A 111 12.04 20.88 -2.82
CA LEU A 111 12.49 21.62 -1.66
C LEU A 111 13.78 21.01 -1.11
N PRO A 112 14.74 21.81 -0.65
CA PRO A 112 15.98 21.28 -0.06
C PRO A 112 15.69 20.54 1.26
N GLN A 113 16.39 19.42 1.47
CA GLN A 113 16.37 18.61 2.69
C GLN A 113 17.77 18.64 3.34
N ASN A 114 18.20 19.82 3.76
CA ASN A 114 19.56 20.12 4.18
C ASN A 114 19.68 20.45 5.68
N PHE A 115 18.73 20.00 6.51
CA PHE A 115 18.69 20.24 7.96
C PHE A 115 18.58 21.72 8.35
N ALA A 116 18.08 22.54 7.48
CA ALA A 116 17.89 23.97 7.70
C ALA A 116 16.52 24.42 7.23
N PRO A 117 15.91 25.41 7.89
CA PRO A 117 14.67 25.99 7.43
C PRO A 117 14.84 26.71 6.09
N VAL A 118 13.83 26.60 5.23
CA VAL A 118 13.79 27.31 3.93
C VAL A 118 13.17 28.68 4.10
N GLY A 119 13.90 29.72 3.76
CA GLY A 119 13.42 31.10 3.79
C GLY A 119 13.18 31.68 5.17
N ALA A 120 12.12 32.47 5.33
CA ALA A 120 11.80 33.11 6.61
C ALA A 120 11.23 32.13 7.61
N THR A 121 11.62 32.24 8.89
CA THR A 121 11.13 31.36 9.96
C THR A 121 10.19 32.09 10.93
N THR A 122 9.33 31.29 11.55
CA THR A 122 8.45 31.72 12.64
C THR A 122 8.72 30.85 13.87
N VAL A 123 9.26 31.45 14.93
CA VAL A 123 9.52 30.75 16.19
C VAL A 123 8.23 30.64 17.01
N ILE A 124 7.97 29.44 17.54
CA ILE A 124 6.84 29.15 18.41
C ILE A 124 7.31 28.98 19.84
N ASP A 125 6.75 29.76 20.75
CA ASP A 125 7.00 29.57 22.18
C ASP A 125 6.06 28.49 22.74
N THR A 126 6.63 27.34 23.03
CA THR A 126 5.92 26.20 23.64
C THR A 126 5.91 26.27 25.19
N GLY A 127 6.66 27.19 25.76
CA GLY A 127 6.87 27.30 27.21
C GLY A 127 7.82 26.25 27.80
N ARG A 128 8.43 25.38 26.97
CA ARG A 128 9.40 24.36 27.37
C ARG A 128 10.83 24.89 27.23
N ALA A 129 11.54 24.99 28.36
CA ALA A 129 12.96 25.30 28.34
C ALA A 129 13.75 24.18 27.60
N GLY A 130 14.81 24.55 26.88
CA GLY A 130 15.62 23.58 26.12
C GLY A 130 15.06 23.19 24.76
N LEU A 131 13.84 23.64 24.41
CA LEU A 131 13.23 23.40 23.09
C LEU A 131 13.17 24.68 22.28
N THR A 132 13.68 24.62 21.04
CA THR A 132 13.43 25.62 20.00
C THR A 132 12.55 24.97 18.93
N LEU A 133 11.39 25.56 18.68
CA LEU A 133 10.46 25.14 17.61
C LEU A 133 10.28 26.30 16.64
N GLU A 134 10.64 26.09 15.39
CA GLU A 134 10.42 27.07 14.33
C GLU A 134 9.83 26.43 13.09
N TYR A 135 9.02 27.22 12.39
CA TYR A 135 8.42 26.85 11.11
C TYR A 135 9.06 27.68 10.01
N ASP A 136 9.41 27.03 8.91
CA ASP A 136 9.93 27.68 7.72
C ASP A 136 8.80 28.29 6.85
N GLN A 137 9.18 28.87 5.71
CA GLN A 137 8.21 29.53 4.83
C GLN A 137 7.18 28.57 4.20
N TYR A 138 7.42 27.28 4.20
CA TYR A 138 6.50 26.23 3.73
C TYR A 138 5.75 25.56 4.88
N GLY A 139 5.91 26.09 6.09
CA GLY A 139 5.27 25.53 7.28
C GLY A 139 5.83 24.18 7.74
N ILE A 140 7.05 23.88 7.40
CA ILE A 140 7.75 22.68 7.88
C ILE A 140 8.32 22.97 9.28
N ALA A 141 8.10 22.04 10.20
CA ALA A 141 8.55 22.16 11.58
C ALA A 141 10.02 21.74 11.73
N HIS A 142 10.83 22.63 12.31
CA HIS A 142 12.19 22.39 12.77
C HIS A 142 12.20 22.35 14.29
N ILE A 143 12.51 21.19 14.86
CA ILE A 143 12.37 20.88 16.29
C ILE A 143 13.76 20.58 16.85
N MET A 144 14.32 21.53 17.57
CA MET A 144 15.66 21.48 18.13
C MET A 144 15.59 21.43 19.66
N GLY A 145 16.04 20.33 20.25
CA GLY A 145 16.03 20.11 21.71
C GLY A 145 17.43 20.03 22.29
N GLU A 146 17.59 20.47 23.55
CA GLU A 146 18.81 20.22 24.36
C GLU A 146 18.89 18.74 24.76
N THR A 147 17.71 18.04 24.81
CA THR A 147 17.59 16.63 25.11
C THR A 147 16.64 15.96 24.11
N ARG A 148 16.68 14.60 24.02
CA ARG A 148 15.74 13.83 23.23
C ARG A 148 14.27 14.00 23.69
N GLU A 149 14.06 14.18 25.00
CA GLU A 149 12.75 14.44 25.58
C GLU A 149 12.18 15.78 25.10
N ASP A 150 13.04 16.81 24.87
CA ASP A 150 12.60 18.09 24.33
C ASP A 150 12.14 17.94 22.87
N VAL A 151 12.87 17.16 22.08
CA VAL A 151 12.48 16.85 20.68
C VAL A 151 11.19 16.05 20.63
N ALA A 152 11.05 15.01 21.43
CA ALA A 152 9.83 14.21 21.52
C ALA A 152 8.62 15.08 21.94
N PHE A 153 8.79 15.95 22.93
CA PHE A 153 7.76 16.90 23.33
C PHE A 153 7.39 17.85 22.18
N GLY A 154 8.40 18.40 21.49
CA GLY A 154 8.17 19.27 20.33
C GLY A 154 7.39 18.58 19.21
N ALA A 155 7.73 17.33 18.91
CA ALA A 155 7.03 16.52 17.92
C ALA A 155 5.55 16.30 18.28
N GLY A 156 5.25 16.01 19.55
CA GLY A 156 3.86 15.90 20.03
C GLY A 156 3.08 17.20 19.91
N TRP A 157 3.70 18.34 20.27
CA TRP A 157 3.11 19.67 20.11
C TRP A 157 2.76 19.95 18.64
N VAL A 158 3.71 19.74 17.72
CA VAL A 158 3.56 19.96 16.29
C VAL A 158 2.47 19.06 15.70
N THR A 159 2.45 17.78 16.07
CA THR A 159 1.50 16.83 15.53
C THR A 159 0.05 17.24 15.81
N VAL A 160 -0.28 17.63 17.01
CA VAL A 160 -1.66 18.07 17.32
C VAL A 160 -1.98 19.40 16.62
N ARG A 161 -1.02 20.33 16.57
CA ARG A 161 -1.19 21.60 15.86
C ARG A 161 -1.48 21.43 14.38
N ASP A 162 -0.71 20.55 13.71
CA ASP A 162 -0.67 20.46 12.25
C ASP A 162 -1.53 19.32 11.70
N ARG A 163 -2.01 18.40 12.55
CA ARG A 163 -2.81 17.22 12.15
C ARG A 163 -4.03 17.00 13.05
N GLU A 164 -4.60 18.10 13.56
CA GLU A 164 -5.75 18.07 14.48
C GLU A 164 -6.88 17.14 14.01
N LEU A 165 -7.32 17.30 12.76
CA LEU A 165 -8.40 16.50 12.19
C LEU A 165 -8.03 15.02 12.10
N LEU A 166 -6.83 14.70 11.60
CA LEU A 166 -6.37 13.32 11.45
C LEU A 166 -6.30 12.62 12.80
N ILE A 167 -5.77 13.31 13.81
CA ILE A 167 -5.69 12.80 15.19
C ILE A 167 -7.08 12.58 15.77
N GLN A 168 -8.00 13.51 15.58
CA GLN A 168 -9.36 13.41 16.10
C GLN A 168 -10.11 12.19 15.55
N PHE A 169 -9.94 11.90 14.26
CA PHE A 169 -10.62 10.78 13.61
C PHE A 169 -9.84 9.47 13.65
N GLY A 170 -8.50 9.52 13.75
CA GLY A 170 -7.64 8.34 13.62
C GLY A 170 -7.37 7.58 14.92
N ARG A 171 -7.22 8.27 16.06
CA ARG A 171 -6.71 7.66 17.31
C ARG A 171 -7.58 6.52 17.85
N TRP A 172 -8.91 6.63 17.72
CA TRP A 172 -9.82 5.58 18.21
C TRP A 172 -9.90 4.41 17.21
N PRO A 173 -10.13 4.61 15.92
CA PRO A 173 -10.05 3.52 14.93
C PRO A 173 -8.72 2.76 14.93
N ALA A 174 -7.60 3.39 15.26
CA ALA A 174 -6.32 2.72 15.41
C ALA A 174 -6.38 1.52 16.40
N ARG A 175 -7.19 1.59 17.43
CA ARG A 175 -7.40 0.50 18.38
C ARG A 175 -8.16 -0.70 17.79
N ALA A 176 -8.95 -0.48 16.74
CA ALA A 176 -9.57 -1.58 16.00
C ALA A 176 -8.52 -2.44 15.28
N ALA A 177 -7.42 -1.82 14.80
CA ALA A 177 -6.29 -2.55 14.25
C ALA A 177 -5.53 -3.36 15.31
N VAL A 178 -5.37 -2.85 16.54
CA VAL A 178 -4.78 -3.60 17.65
C VAL A 178 -5.60 -4.85 17.96
N ALA A 179 -6.93 -4.71 18.03
CA ALA A 179 -7.84 -5.81 18.35
C ALA A 179 -8.02 -6.82 17.20
N ASP A 180 -7.52 -6.50 16.00
CA ASP A 180 -7.65 -7.35 14.80
C ASP A 180 -9.10 -7.80 14.55
N ILE A 181 -10.04 -6.84 14.61
CA ILE A 181 -11.49 -7.11 14.56
C ILE A 181 -11.86 -7.76 13.22
N PRO A 182 -12.55 -8.92 13.21
CA PRO A 182 -12.98 -9.58 11.98
C PRO A 182 -13.79 -8.67 11.07
N GLY A 183 -13.41 -8.61 9.77
CA GLY A 183 -14.12 -7.83 8.76
C GLY A 183 -14.12 -6.31 8.95
N VAL A 184 -13.33 -5.76 9.87
CA VAL A 184 -13.22 -4.31 10.10
C VAL A 184 -11.91 -3.77 9.52
N ASN A 185 -12.04 -2.82 8.60
CA ASN A 185 -10.93 -2.02 8.12
C ASN A 185 -10.84 -0.73 8.94
N ALA A 186 -9.80 -0.60 9.76
CA ALA A 186 -9.60 0.56 10.63
C ALA A 186 -9.44 1.87 9.82
N PHE A 187 -8.81 1.82 8.64
CA PHE A 187 -8.66 2.97 7.75
C PHE A 187 -10.02 3.43 7.17
N ALA A 188 -10.89 2.48 6.82
CA ALA A 188 -12.23 2.81 6.39
C ALA A 188 -13.07 3.49 7.49
N LEU A 189 -12.84 3.17 8.76
CA LEU A 189 -13.45 3.91 9.88
C LEU A 189 -13.00 5.38 9.93
N VAL A 190 -11.71 5.64 9.65
CA VAL A 190 -11.17 7.01 9.59
C VAL A 190 -11.78 7.77 8.41
N THR A 191 -11.71 7.23 7.20
CA THR A 191 -12.15 7.91 5.98
C THR A 191 -13.67 8.11 5.92
N SER A 192 -14.46 7.21 6.54
CA SER A 192 -15.91 7.38 6.67
C SER A 192 -16.33 8.19 7.91
N ALA A 193 -15.38 8.64 8.74
CA ALA A 193 -15.63 9.27 10.03
C ALA A 193 -16.58 8.46 10.94
N THR A 194 -16.56 7.12 10.81
CA THR A 194 -17.40 6.24 11.62
C THR A 194 -16.82 6.10 13.02
N PRO A 195 -17.55 6.48 14.08
CA PRO A 195 -17.00 6.46 15.43
C PRO A 195 -16.79 5.03 15.92
N TYR A 196 -15.60 4.78 16.44
CA TYR A 196 -15.27 3.57 17.18
C TYR A 196 -15.00 3.91 18.64
N VAL A 197 -15.61 3.17 19.55
CA VAL A 197 -15.38 3.27 20.99
C VAL A 197 -14.84 1.93 21.47
N PRO A 198 -13.54 1.84 21.79
CA PRO A 198 -12.94 0.59 22.24
C PRO A 198 -13.49 0.17 23.61
N SER A 199 -13.54 -1.12 23.86
CA SER A 199 -13.81 -1.68 25.18
C SER A 199 -12.60 -1.55 26.11
N ALA A 200 -12.82 -1.81 27.40
CA ALA A 200 -11.73 -1.94 28.38
C ALA A 200 -10.76 -3.11 28.02
N ALA A 201 -11.26 -4.15 27.36
CA ALA A 201 -10.42 -5.27 26.94
C ALA A 201 -9.46 -4.86 25.82
N VAL A 202 -9.91 -4.06 24.85
CA VAL A 202 -9.04 -3.51 23.80
C VAL A 202 -8.00 -2.55 24.38
N GLU A 203 -8.38 -1.64 25.29
CA GLU A 203 -7.40 -0.77 25.97
C GLU A 203 -6.39 -1.57 26.79
N GLN A 204 -6.80 -2.70 27.37
CA GLN A 204 -5.88 -3.59 28.07
C GLN A 204 -4.87 -4.24 27.11
N LEU A 205 -5.29 -4.68 25.91
CA LEU A 205 -4.36 -5.18 24.87
C LEU A 205 -3.28 -4.17 24.52
N VAL A 206 -3.62 -2.87 24.41
CA VAL A 206 -2.65 -1.80 24.18
C VAL A 206 -1.73 -1.61 25.36
N THR A 207 -2.29 -1.57 26.58
CA THR A 207 -1.52 -1.40 27.82
C THR A 207 -0.55 -2.54 28.07
N ASP A 208 -0.96 -3.76 27.75
CA ASP A 208 -0.09 -4.96 27.87
C ASP A 208 1.11 -4.87 26.92
N GLN A 209 0.95 -4.23 25.74
CA GLN A 209 2.07 -3.99 24.83
C GLN A 209 3.05 -2.97 25.40
N VAL A 210 2.59 -1.90 26.06
CA VAL A 210 3.47 -0.92 26.74
C VAL A 210 4.36 -1.62 27.75
N GLU A 211 3.78 -2.46 28.62
CA GLU A 211 4.55 -3.20 29.64
C GLU A 211 5.49 -4.23 29.02
N ARG A 212 5.07 -4.87 27.95
CA ARG A 212 5.88 -5.84 27.22
C ARG A 212 7.07 -5.18 26.53
N ILE A 213 6.91 -3.99 25.92
CA ILE A 213 8.01 -3.19 25.37
C ILE A 213 9.03 -2.90 26.45
N ARG A 214 8.61 -2.37 27.60
CA ARG A 214 9.50 -2.07 28.72
C ARG A 214 10.34 -3.24 29.18
N THR A 215 9.75 -4.42 29.21
CA THR A 215 10.37 -5.60 29.86
C THR A 215 11.13 -6.49 28.90
N THR A 216 10.89 -6.40 27.59
CA THR A 216 11.47 -7.33 26.61
C THR A 216 12.41 -6.69 25.60
N LEU A 217 12.24 -5.39 25.27
CA LEU A 217 13.15 -4.73 24.35
C LEU A 217 14.37 -4.15 25.10
N PRO A 218 15.57 -4.20 24.53
CA PRO A 218 16.78 -3.65 25.15
C PRO A 218 16.63 -2.18 25.56
N GLU A 219 15.99 -1.35 24.73
CA GLU A 219 15.76 0.06 24.95
C GLU A 219 14.28 0.40 25.24
N GLY A 220 13.52 -0.59 25.69
CA GLY A 220 12.07 -0.46 25.89
C GLY A 220 11.66 0.64 26.85
N GLU A 221 12.41 0.88 27.93
CA GLU A 221 12.17 2.00 28.87
C GLU A 221 12.33 3.36 28.17
N GLN A 222 13.32 3.50 27.27
CA GLN A 222 13.55 4.73 26.52
C GLN A 222 12.43 4.99 25.51
N ILE A 223 12.02 3.97 24.76
CA ILE A 223 10.91 4.06 23.79
C ILE A 223 9.63 4.52 24.49
N ILE A 224 9.33 4.00 25.66
CA ILE A 224 8.15 4.40 26.42
C ILE A 224 8.32 5.81 27.03
N ALA A 225 9.53 6.19 27.44
CA ALA A 225 9.80 7.57 27.90
C ALA A 225 9.63 8.59 26.76
N ASP A 226 10.08 8.26 25.54
CA ASP A 226 9.89 9.10 24.36
C ASP A 226 8.40 9.23 24.00
N ALA A 227 7.65 8.15 24.02
CA ALA A 227 6.21 8.16 23.80
C ALA A 227 5.47 8.97 24.86
N GLN A 228 5.94 8.96 26.11
CA GLN A 228 5.39 9.79 27.18
C GLN A 228 5.71 11.27 26.95
N ALA A 229 6.96 11.62 26.61
CA ALA A 229 7.36 13.00 26.35
C ALA A 229 6.60 13.58 25.13
N TYR A 230 6.38 12.79 24.09
CA TYR A 230 5.52 13.13 22.97
C TYR A 230 4.08 13.40 23.41
N SER A 231 3.49 12.52 24.21
CA SER A 231 2.15 12.68 24.75
C SER A 231 2.04 13.96 25.62
N ASP A 232 3.09 14.26 26.39
CA ASP A 232 3.14 15.48 27.21
C ASP A 232 3.18 16.75 26.35
N GLY A 233 3.88 16.73 25.21
CA GLY A 233 3.91 17.80 24.22
C GLY A 233 2.55 18.01 23.55
N ALA A 234 1.92 16.94 23.09
CA ALA A 234 0.56 16.96 22.56
C ALA A 234 -0.42 17.57 23.56
N ASN A 235 -0.36 17.12 24.82
CA ASN A 235 -1.20 17.63 25.90
C ASN A 235 -0.88 19.08 26.31
N ALA A 236 0.36 19.54 26.14
CA ALA A 236 0.72 20.94 26.36
C ALA A 236 0.08 21.83 25.29
N TYR A 237 0.06 21.41 24.02
CA TYR A 237 -0.67 22.12 22.97
C TYR A 237 -2.15 22.21 23.29
N LEU A 238 -2.81 21.11 23.69
CA LEU A 238 -4.22 21.10 24.06
C LEU A 238 -4.52 22.01 25.24
N ARG A 239 -3.64 22.08 26.27
CA ARG A 239 -3.81 23.01 27.38
C ARG A 239 -3.68 24.48 26.97
N ALA A 240 -2.81 24.78 26.01
CA ALA A 240 -2.63 26.12 25.47
C ALA A 240 -3.78 26.55 24.55
N ASN A 241 -4.48 25.57 23.96
CA ASN A 241 -5.56 25.75 22.98
C ASN A 241 -6.82 25.00 23.45
N PRO A 242 -7.50 25.44 24.51
CA PRO A 242 -8.60 24.68 25.13
C PRO A 242 -9.85 24.54 24.25
N ASP A 243 -9.93 25.26 23.15
CA ASP A 243 -11.03 25.16 22.18
C ASP A 243 -10.86 23.99 21.21
N VAL A 244 -9.68 23.33 21.17
CA VAL A 244 -9.43 22.10 20.37
C VAL A 244 -10.10 20.91 21.07
N PRO A 245 -11.11 20.27 20.47
CA PRO A 245 -11.97 19.29 21.12
C PRO A 245 -11.38 17.87 21.13
N ILE A 246 -10.11 17.73 21.51
CA ILE A 246 -9.40 16.44 21.54
C ILE A 246 -9.15 16.03 23.00
N GLU A 247 -9.43 14.77 23.33
CA GLU A 247 -9.11 14.23 24.65
C GLU A 247 -7.58 14.12 24.83
N PRO A 248 -7.06 14.22 26.08
CA PRO A 248 -5.63 14.09 26.34
C PRO A 248 -5.01 12.82 25.77
N PHE A 249 -3.80 12.98 25.25
CA PHE A 249 -2.99 11.88 24.71
C PHE A 249 -2.39 11.02 25.82
N THR A 250 -2.18 9.75 25.49
CA THR A 250 -1.48 8.78 26.34
C THR A 250 -0.50 7.98 25.48
N VAL A 251 0.40 7.25 26.09
CA VAL A 251 1.32 6.30 25.42
C VAL A 251 0.54 5.28 24.59
N ASN A 252 -0.66 4.88 25.03
CA ASN A 252 -1.51 3.94 24.32
C ASN A 252 -1.89 4.45 22.89
N ASP A 253 -1.97 5.77 22.70
CA ASP A 253 -2.27 6.33 21.37
C ASP A 253 -1.15 6.06 20.37
N ILE A 254 0.10 6.15 20.82
CA ILE A 254 1.27 5.88 19.97
C ILE A 254 1.33 4.39 19.59
N ILE A 255 1.14 3.49 20.55
CA ILE A 255 1.13 2.05 20.29
C ILE A 255 -0.01 1.67 19.33
N ALA A 256 -1.21 2.24 19.53
CA ALA A 256 -2.33 1.99 18.63
C ALA A 256 -2.08 2.52 17.20
N THR A 257 -1.44 3.69 17.08
CA THR A 257 -1.07 4.25 15.76
C THR A 257 -0.08 3.34 15.02
N THR A 258 0.87 2.73 15.72
CA THR A 258 1.81 1.78 15.12
C THR A 258 1.07 0.56 14.54
N ALA A 259 0.13 -0.02 15.29
CA ALA A 259 -0.73 -1.10 14.81
C ALA A 259 -1.57 -0.68 13.59
N PHE A 260 -2.08 0.53 13.60
CA PHE A 260 -2.88 1.07 12.51
C PHE A 260 -2.08 1.14 11.19
N ILE A 261 -0.87 1.71 11.22
CA ILE A 261 0.02 1.80 10.06
C ILE A 261 0.36 0.39 9.54
N GLY A 262 0.72 -0.52 10.43
CA GLY A 262 1.04 -1.90 10.07
C GLY A 262 -0.15 -2.64 9.45
N SER A 263 -1.36 -2.38 9.91
CA SER A 263 -2.56 -3.03 9.36
C SER A 263 -2.88 -2.60 7.92
N ILE A 264 -2.47 -1.39 7.53
CA ILE A 264 -2.71 -0.83 6.20
C ILE A 264 -1.58 -1.22 5.23
N PHE A 265 -0.34 -0.93 5.61
CA PHE A 265 0.80 -0.95 4.68
C PHE A 265 1.76 -2.13 4.89
N GLY A 266 1.74 -2.75 6.07
CA GLY A 266 2.72 -3.76 6.48
C GLY A 266 2.14 -5.14 6.78
N ALA A 267 0.97 -5.46 6.26
CA ALA A 267 0.33 -6.75 6.40
C ALA A 267 0.39 -7.58 5.11
N GLY A 268 0.33 -8.91 5.24
CA GLY A 268 0.21 -9.85 4.14
C GLY A 268 -0.34 -11.19 4.66
N GLY A 269 -0.80 -12.05 3.74
CA GLY A 269 -1.43 -13.32 4.09
C GLY A 269 -2.90 -13.22 4.51
N GLY A 270 -3.50 -14.34 4.87
CA GLY A 270 -4.88 -14.45 5.36
C GLY A 270 -5.94 -14.70 4.28
N GLY A 271 -5.55 -15.05 3.05
CA GLY A 271 -6.45 -15.38 1.93
C GLY A 271 -6.62 -16.88 1.69
N GLU A 272 -6.06 -17.72 2.52
CA GLU A 272 -5.99 -19.18 2.33
C GLU A 272 -7.38 -19.82 2.23
N ALA A 273 -8.36 -19.31 2.98
CA ALA A 273 -9.73 -19.83 2.93
C ALA A 273 -10.36 -19.63 1.53
N GLN A 274 -10.18 -18.45 0.95
CA GLN A 274 -10.65 -18.12 -0.39
C GLN A 274 -9.90 -18.92 -1.46
N ASN A 275 -8.59 -19.12 -1.28
CA ASN A 275 -7.77 -19.93 -2.16
C ASN A 275 -8.22 -21.41 -2.14
N ALA A 276 -8.55 -21.92 -0.97
CA ALA A 276 -9.07 -23.28 -0.78
C ALA A 276 -10.43 -23.47 -1.44
N GLU A 277 -11.35 -22.52 -1.28
CA GLU A 277 -12.65 -22.54 -1.94
C GLU A 277 -12.51 -22.45 -3.47
N PHE A 278 -11.63 -21.57 -3.96
CA PHE A 278 -11.32 -21.44 -5.39
C PHE A 278 -10.74 -22.75 -5.96
N LEU A 279 -9.87 -23.42 -5.21
CA LEU A 279 -9.40 -24.75 -5.59
C LEU A 279 -10.55 -25.74 -5.74
N SER A 280 -11.46 -25.79 -4.77
CA SER A 280 -12.66 -26.65 -4.81
C SER A 280 -13.53 -26.35 -6.04
N GLN A 281 -13.72 -25.07 -6.37
CA GLN A 281 -14.47 -24.64 -7.55
C GLN A 281 -13.82 -25.15 -8.84
N LEU A 282 -12.50 -25.00 -9.00
CA LEU A 282 -11.79 -25.50 -10.17
C LEU A 282 -11.83 -27.02 -10.26
N GLN A 283 -11.67 -27.74 -9.15
CA GLN A 283 -11.71 -29.18 -9.11
C GLN A 283 -13.10 -29.73 -9.47
N ASN A 284 -14.15 -29.08 -9.03
CA ASN A 284 -15.53 -29.46 -9.35
C ASN A 284 -15.87 -29.25 -10.84
N ARG A 285 -15.33 -28.20 -11.46
CA ARG A 285 -15.61 -27.84 -12.86
C ARG A 285 -14.71 -28.55 -13.87
N LEU A 286 -13.45 -28.69 -13.54
CA LEU A 286 -12.42 -29.20 -14.48
C LEU A 286 -11.98 -30.65 -14.18
N GLY A 287 -12.40 -31.19 -13.01
CA GLY A 287 -11.87 -32.47 -12.48
C GLY A 287 -10.69 -32.26 -11.55
N GLY A 288 -10.48 -33.19 -10.61
CA GLY A 288 -9.56 -33.03 -9.47
C GLY A 288 -8.14 -32.61 -9.87
N ASP A 289 -7.51 -33.36 -10.76
CA ASP A 289 -6.11 -33.15 -11.16
C ASP A 289 -5.95 -31.93 -12.05
N VAL A 290 -6.86 -31.73 -13.01
CA VAL A 290 -6.83 -30.58 -13.93
C VAL A 290 -7.11 -29.30 -13.14
N GLY A 291 -8.14 -29.31 -12.27
CA GLY A 291 -8.44 -28.16 -11.41
C GLY A 291 -7.28 -27.74 -10.54
N ARG A 292 -6.57 -28.70 -9.93
CA ARG A 292 -5.35 -28.42 -9.14
C ARG A 292 -4.23 -27.88 -10.02
N SER A 293 -4.03 -28.42 -11.24
CA SER A 293 -3.01 -27.94 -12.17
C SER A 293 -3.26 -26.50 -12.59
N VAL A 294 -4.50 -26.16 -12.93
CA VAL A 294 -4.92 -24.79 -13.26
C VAL A 294 -4.77 -23.85 -12.06
N TRP A 295 -5.15 -24.30 -10.86
CA TRP A 295 -4.98 -23.53 -9.64
C TRP A 295 -3.50 -23.21 -9.35
N ASN A 296 -2.58 -24.13 -9.63
CA ASN A 296 -1.14 -23.90 -9.51
C ASN A 296 -0.62 -22.88 -10.53
N ASP A 297 -1.14 -22.87 -11.77
CA ASP A 297 -0.77 -21.88 -12.78
C ASP A 297 -1.24 -20.47 -12.38
N LEU A 298 -2.41 -20.36 -11.73
CA LEU A 298 -3.01 -19.10 -11.33
C LEU A 298 -2.38 -18.54 -10.03
N LEU A 299 -2.16 -19.37 -9.02
CA LEU A 299 -1.66 -19.01 -7.69
C LEU A 299 -0.18 -19.39 -7.53
N ARG A 300 0.68 -18.81 -8.37
CA ARG A 300 2.12 -19.04 -8.32
C ARG A 300 2.74 -18.36 -7.11
N THR A 301 3.46 -19.10 -6.31
CA THR A 301 4.08 -18.59 -5.08
C THR A 301 5.54 -18.21 -5.23
N ASN A 302 6.20 -18.76 -6.25
CA ASN A 302 7.60 -18.49 -6.53
C ASN A 302 7.84 -18.71 -8.04
N ASP A 303 7.55 -17.68 -8.84
CA ASP A 303 7.76 -17.72 -10.28
C ASP A 303 9.22 -17.35 -10.59
N PRO A 304 10.02 -18.24 -11.21
CA PRO A 304 11.43 -17.93 -11.52
C PRO A 304 11.61 -16.84 -12.58
N GLU A 305 10.54 -16.39 -13.25
CA GLU A 305 10.57 -15.25 -14.16
C GLU A 305 10.14 -13.94 -13.48
N ALA A 306 9.73 -13.99 -12.22
CA ALA A 306 9.33 -12.77 -11.50
C ALA A 306 10.53 -11.84 -11.26
N PRO A 307 10.43 -10.54 -11.57
CA PRO A 307 11.48 -9.59 -11.24
C PRO A 307 11.69 -9.50 -9.73
N THR A 308 12.93 -9.69 -9.29
CA THR A 308 13.32 -9.64 -7.88
C THR A 308 14.12 -8.39 -7.55
N THR A 309 14.15 -8.01 -6.27
CA THR A 309 14.95 -6.88 -5.79
C THR A 309 16.43 -7.23 -5.72
N ILE A 310 16.74 -8.48 -5.33
CA ILE A 310 18.10 -9.03 -5.28
C ILE A 310 18.17 -10.37 -6.00
N ASP A 311 19.37 -10.77 -6.41
CA ASP A 311 19.62 -12.01 -7.19
C ASP A 311 19.93 -13.22 -6.30
N GLU A 312 20.30 -13.01 -5.03
CA GLU A 312 20.61 -14.08 -4.09
C GLU A 312 19.36 -14.87 -3.72
N VAL A 313 19.48 -16.19 -3.66
CA VAL A 313 18.35 -17.11 -3.36
C VAL A 313 18.13 -17.19 -1.85
N PHE A 314 16.90 -16.93 -1.43
CA PHE A 314 16.43 -17.17 -0.07
C PHE A 314 15.27 -18.15 -0.11
N ASP A 315 15.43 -19.30 0.55
CA ASP A 315 14.41 -20.35 0.54
C ASP A 315 13.44 -20.17 1.73
N TYR A 316 12.24 -19.67 1.42
CA TYR A 316 11.17 -19.54 2.39
C TYR A 316 9.82 -19.85 1.74
N GLY A 317 9.21 -20.92 2.21
CA GLY A 317 7.86 -21.25 1.82
C GLY A 317 7.73 -22.05 0.53
N THR A 318 8.81 -22.50 -0.07
CA THR A 318 8.76 -23.34 -1.25
C THR A 318 8.07 -24.68 -0.92
N PHE A 319 6.83 -24.86 -1.41
CA PHE A 319 6.12 -26.11 -1.30
C PHE A 319 6.64 -27.10 -2.34
N THR A 320 7.30 -28.16 -1.91
CA THR A 320 7.93 -29.15 -2.77
C THR A 320 7.01 -30.31 -3.22
N GLY A 321 5.72 -30.24 -2.88
CA GLY A 321 4.67 -31.00 -3.59
C GLY A 321 4.57 -32.49 -3.32
N GLY A 322 4.84 -33.00 -2.11
CA GLY A 322 4.85 -34.44 -1.83
C GLY A 322 3.73 -35.00 -0.96
N GLY A 323 2.99 -34.18 -0.26
CA GLY A 323 1.89 -34.57 0.63
C GLY A 323 1.39 -33.35 1.36
N VAL A 324 0.10 -33.14 1.34
CA VAL A 324 -0.53 -31.98 1.93
C VAL A 324 -0.93 -32.35 3.36
N CYS A 325 0.01 -32.40 4.28
CA CYS A 325 -0.32 -32.62 5.68
C CYS A 325 -0.91 -31.33 6.25
N GLY A 326 -1.97 -31.40 7.02
CA GLY A 326 -2.54 -30.26 7.75
C GLY A 326 -3.16 -29.15 6.89
N SER A 327 -2.93 -29.11 5.57
CA SER A 327 -3.60 -28.13 4.70
C SER A 327 -5.01 -28.59 4.34
N VAL A 328 -5.96 -27.68 4.40
CA VAL A 328 -7.40 -28.00 4.29
C VAL A 328 -7.99 -27.39 3.01
N VAL A 329 -8.79 -28.19 2.28
CA VAL A 329 -9.60 -27.71 1.16
C VAL A 329 -11.04 -27.48 1.66
N ILE A 330 -11.54 -26.28 1.43
CA ILE A 330 -12.88 -25.85 1.85
C ILE A 330 -13.88 -26.17 0.75
N ASP A 331 -15.10 -26.61 1.12
CA ASP A 331 -16.17 -26.91 0.16
C ASP A 331 -16.62 -25.62 -0.54
N GLU A 332 -16.83 -25.71 -1.85
CA GLU A 332 -17.30 -24.61 -2.71
C GLU A 332 -18.56 -23.94 -2.17
N GLY A 333 -18.56 -22.60 -2.09
CA GLY A 333 -19.72 -21.81 -1.67
C GLY A 333 -20.10 -21.97 -0.20
N SER A 334 -19.21 -22.55 0.61
CA SER A 334 -19.54 -22.85 2.01
C SER A 334 -19.07 -21.79 3.00
N ILE A 335 -18.21 -20.87 2.61
CA ILE A 335 -17.69 -19.81 3.49
C ILE A 335 -18.81 -18.83 3.84
N ILE A 336 -19.00 -18.60 5.14
CA ILE A 336 -19.88 -17.58 5.69
C ILE A 336 -19.01 -16.71 6.61
N SER A 337 -18.75 -15.47 6.18
CA SER A 337 -17.99 -14.51 7.00
C SER A 337 -18.74 -14.17 8.28
N LEU A 338 -18.00 -13.98 9.37
CA LEU A 338 -18.56 -13.52 10.63
C LEU A 338 -18.91 -12.04 10.55
N ASP A 339 -20.13 -11.69 10.91
CA ASP A 339 -20.49 -10.30 11.24
C ASP A 339 -20.31 -10.06 12.74
N PRO A 340 -19.30 -9.31 13.17
CA PRO A 340 -19.01 -9.11 14.59
C PRO A 340 -20.09 -8.29 15.32
N ARG A 341 -21.03 -7.66 14.57
CA ARG A 341 -22.21 -6.98 15.14
C ARG A 341 -23.29 -7.97 15.53
N ASN A 342 -23.25 -9.17 14.96
CA ASN A 342 -24.18 -10.24 15.26
C ASN A 342 -23.41 -11.58 15.27
N PRO A 343 -22.93 -12.04 16.44
CA PRO A 343 -22.09 -13.24 16.55
C PRO A 343 -22.84 -14.55 16.19
N GLN A 344 -24.12 -14.47 15.82
CA GLN A 344 -24.88 -15.62 15.31
C GLN A 344 -24.62 -15.76 13.81
N PRO A 345 -24.05 -16.86 13.31
CA PRO A 345 -23.78 -17.06 11.90
C PRO A 345 -25.03 -16.89 11.03
N GLY A 346 -24.94 -16.07 9.99
CA GLY A 346 -25.96 -15.93 8.96
C GLY A 346 -27.11 -14.94 9.20
N ALA A 347 -27.02 -14.07 10.21
CA ALA A 347 -28.10 -13.11 10.51
C ALA A 347 -27.59 -11.66 10.45
N GLY A 348 -27.73 -11.01 9.34
CA GLY A 348 -27.60 -9.56 9.19
C GLY A 348 -26.84 -9.10 7.94
N PRO A 349 -26.91 -7.82 7.56
CA PRO A 349 -26.12 -7.26 6.48
C PRO A 349 -24.63 -7.31 6.85
N GLY A 350 -23.77 -7.72 5.90
CA GLY A 350 -22.34 -7.79 6.06
C GLY A 350 -21.67 -6.41 6.23
N LEU A 351 -20.39 -6.37 6.57
CA LEU A 351 -19.63 -5.13 6.69
C LEU A 351 -19.52 -4.40 5.34
N ALA A 352 -19.58 -5.12 4.22
CA ALA A 352 -19.69 -4.55 2.87
C ALA A 352 -20.93 -3.65 2.70
N ASP A 353 -22.04 -4.02 3.32
CA ASP A 353 -23.30 -3.24 3.22
C ASP A 353 -23.24 -1.88 3.94
N ILE A 354 -22.26 -1.69 4.79
CA ILE A 354 -21.98 -0.41 5.48
C ILE A 354 -20.71 0.28 4.98
N GLY A 355 -20.12 -0.19 3.87
CA GLY A 355 -18.98 0.46 3.21
C GLY A 355 -17.65 0.35 3.94
N LEU A 356 -17.50 -0.53 4.94
CA LEU A 356 -16.25 -0.71 5.69
C LEU A 356 -15.27 -1.68 5.02
N VAL A 357 -15.76 -2.48 4.07
CA VAL A 357 -14.98 -3.33 3.17
C VAL A 357 -15.61 -3.25 1.78
N ASP A 358 -14.89 -3.62 0.74
CA ASP A 358 -15.49 -3.76 -0.58
C ASP A 358 -16.48 -4.96 -0.66
N ALA A 359 -17.15 -5.14 -1.79
CA ALA A 359 -18.10 -6.23 -2.00
C ALA A 359 -17.46 -7.64 -1.92
N ALA A 360 -16.12 -7.72 -1.99
CA ALA A 360 -15.34 -8.95 -1.84
C ALA A 360 -14.84 -9.16 -0.39
N GLY A 361 -15.08 -8.18 0.52
CA GLY A 361 -14.58 -8.22 1.90
C GLY A 361 -13.10 -7.83 2.00
N GLU A 362 -12.53 -7.26 0.93
CA GLU A 362 -11.14 -6.83 0.87
C GLU A 362 -11.00 -5.37 1.33
N PRO A 363 -9.89 -5.00 1.96
CA PRO A 363 -9.55 -3.62 2.16
C PRO A 363 -9.38 -2.91 0.80
N PRO A 364 -9.64 -1.58 0.72
CA PRO A 364 -9.41 -0.83 -0.51
C PRO A 364 -8.00 -1.07 -1.05
N SER A 365 -7.86 -1.00 -2.37
CA SER A 365 -6.62 -1.37 -3.10
C SER A 365 -5.37 -0.84 -2.41
N ARG A 366 -4.45 -1.74 -2.09
CA ARG A 366 -3.19 -1.40 -1.45
C ARG A 366 -2.41 -0.47 -2.36
N GLU A 367 -2.14 0.71 -1.85
CA GLU A 367 -1.30 1.66 -2.55
C GLU A 367 0.13 1.17 -2.53
N ALA A 368 0.88 1.60 -3.51
CA ALA A 368 2.19 1.09 -3.81
C ALA A 368 3.25 2.10 -3.35
N SER A 369 4.48 1.64 -3.16
CA SER A 369 5.63 2.49 -2.88
C SER A 369 6.76 2.09 -3.83
N ASN A 370 7.72 2.97 -4.07
CA ASN A 370 8.88 2.63 -4.88
C ASN A 370 10.15 3.34 -4.40
N TRP A 371 11.30 2.78 -4.79
CA TRP A 371 12.58 3.42 -4.66
C TRP A 371 13.58 2.87 -5.68
N LEU A 372 14.47 3.76 -6.12
CA LEU A 372 15.61 3.50 -6.99
C LEU A 372 16.86 3.98 -6.28
N ILE A 373 17.86 3.12 -6.15
CA ILE A 373 19.08 3.40 -5.43
C ILE A 373 20.27 2.94 -6.30
N VAL A 374 21.26 3.81 -6.44
CA VAL A 374 22.48 3.58 -7.26
C VAL A 374 23.71 3.67 -6.39
N ALA A 375 24.55 2.64 -6.47
CA ALA A 375 25.82 2.59 -5.76
C ALA A 375 26.85 3.58 -6.33
N PRO A 376 27.81 4.04 -5.53
CA PRO A 376 28.83 5.00 -5.98
C PRO A 376 29.58 4.58 -7.25
N GLU A 377 29.96 3.33 -7.36
CA GLU A 377 30.69 2.79 -8.51
C GLU A 377 29.90 2.77 -9.81
N ALA A 378 28.56 2.78 -9.70
CA ALA A 378 27.63 2.74 -10.83
C ALA A 378 27.13 4.13 -11.26
N SER A 379 27.43 5.20 -10.53
CA SER A 379 27.07 6.58 -10.87
C SER A 379 28.18 7.32 -11.60
N GLU A 380 27.84 8.40 -12.32
CA GLU A 380 28.81 9.25 -13.00
C GLU A 380 29.61 10.10 -12.00
N SER A 381 28.94 10.62 -10.97
CA SER A 381 29.60 11.42 -9.92
C SER A 381 30.49 10.60 -8.97
N GLY A 382 30.38 9.28 -8.96
CA GLY A 382 31.01 8.42 -7.96
C GLY A 382 30.36 8.47 -6.57
N ASN A 383 29.17 9.01 -6.48
CA ASN A 383 28.36 9.18 -5.26
C ASN A 383 27.19 8.19 -5.25
N SER A 384 26.66 7.88 -4.08
CA SER A 384 25.39 7.14 -3.98
C SER A 384 24.23 8.05 -4.37
N LEU A 385 23.34 7.56 -5.24
CA LEU A 385 22.16 8.29 -5.69
C LEU A 385 20.90 7.54 -5.25
N SER A 386 19.85 8.26 -4.86
CA SER A 386 18.57 7.65 -4.53
C SER A 386 17.38 8.55 -4.84
N VAL A 387 16.30 7.91 -5.32
CA VAL A 387 14.95 8.49 -5.41
C VAL A 387 14.02 7.51 -4.72
N MET A 388 13.33 7.96 -3.69
CA MET A 388 12.59 7.09 -2.77
C MET A 388 11.27 7.70 -2.36
N GLY A 389 10.27 6.87 -2.06
CA GLY A 389 9.08 7.34 -1.36
C GLY A 389 7.88 6.40 -1.38
N PRO A 390 6.92 6.63 -0.47
CA PRO A 390 5.69 5.87 -0.40
C PRO A 390 4.65 6.42 -1.39
N GLN A 391 3.83 5.54 -1.93
CA GLN A 391 2.59 5.88 -2.62
C GLN A 391 1.43 5.59 -1.66
N LEU A 392 0.95 6.61 -0.98
CA LEU A 392 -0.02 6.49 0.12
C LEU A 392 -1.40 7.07 -0.23
N GLY A 393 -1.62 7.50 -1.48
CA GLY A 393 -2.77 8.29 -1.86
C GLY A 393 -2.66 9.77 -1.42
N TYR A 394 -3.71 10.52 -1.65
CA TYR A 394 -3.72 11.96 -1.43
C TYR A 394 -4.88 12.33 -0.52
N TYR A 395 -4.56 12.86 0.65
CA TYR A 395 -5.51 13.15 1.72
C TYR A 395 -5.38 14.60 2.19
N TYR A 396 -6.42 15.11 2.79
CA TYR A 396 -6.36 16.32 3.61
C TYR A 396 -7.08 16.09 4.94
N PRO A 397 -6.40 16.11 6.07
CA PRO A 397 -4.95 16.28 6.23
C PRO A 397 -4.16 15.11 5.62
N GLU A 398 -2.97 15.39 5.06
CA GLU A 398 -2.06 14.35 4.56
C GLU A 398 -1.58 13.44 5.70
N ILE A 399 -1.52 12.13 5.43
CA ILE A 399 -1.15 11.12 6.45
C ILE A 399 0.33 11.10 6.79
N VAL A 400 1.19 11.70 5.98
CA VAL A 400 2.60 11.92 6.29
C VAL A 400 2.87 13.40 6.48
N MET A 401 3.88 13.71 7.29
CA MET A 401 4.32 15.09 7.54
C MET A 401 5.84 15.15 7.58
N GLN A 402 6.40 16.13 6.88
CA GLN A 402 7.82 16.42 6.90
C GLN A 402 8.19 17.12 8.22
N MET A 403 9.22 16.63 8.89
CA MET A 403 9.78 17.22 10.10
C MET A 403 11.30 17.16 10.09
N HIS A 404 11.94 18.09 10.77
CA HIS A 404 13.36 18.10 11.08
C HIS A 404 13.55 18.03 12.59
N PHE A 405 14.35 17.09 13.06
CA PHE A 405 14.67 16.86 14.45
C PHE A 405 16.18 17.04 14.69
N LYS A 406 16.53 17.71 15.77
CA LYS A 406 17.91 17.92 16.17
C LYS A 406 18.10 17.85 17.68
N THR A 407 19.07 17.07 18.10
CA THR A 407 19.65 17.07 19.45
C THR A 407 21.16 17.37 19.36
N PRO A 408 21.88 17.50 20.49
CA PRO A 408 23.34 17.56 20.45
C PRO A 408 24.01 16.30 19.85
N ASP A 409 23.35 15.14 19.94
CA ASP A 409 23.92 13.82 19.59
C ASP A 409 23.54 13.35 18.19
N TRP A 410 22.36 13.69 17.69
CA TRP A 410 21.87 13.26 16.37
C TRP A 410 20.99 14.33 15.71
N GLU A 411 20.85 14.20 14.39
CA GLU A 411 20.05 15.08 13.55
C GLU A 411 19.44 14.27 12.39
N ALA A 412 18.12 14.35 12.23
CA ALA A 412 17.40 13.65 11.18
C ALA A 412 16.28 14.51 10.58
N GLN A 413 16.03 14.34 9.30
CA GLN A 413 14.96 15.02 8.57
C GLN A 413 14.24 14.05 7.64
N GLY A 414 12.90 14.11 7.60
CA GLY A 414 12.11 13.26 6.75
C GLY A 414 10.63 13.27 7.08
N ALA A 415 9.90 12.35 6.48
CA ALA A 415 8.47 12.18 6.66
C ALA A 415 8.16 11.15 7.74
N SER A 416 7.21 11.49 8.60
CA SER A 416 6.66 10.59 9.62
C SER A 416 5.14 10.60 9.56
N VAL A 417 4.52 9.59 10.18
CA VAL A 417 3.08 9.54 10.40
C VAL A 417 2.77 10.14 11.77
N PRO A 418 1.76 11.01 11.89
CA PRO A 418 1.32 11.56 13.17
C PRO A 418 1.03 10.47 14.20
N GLY A 419 1.71 10.51 15.34
CA GLY A 419 1.53 9.53 16.41
C GLY A 419 2.61 8.44 16.50
N LEU A 420 3.72 8.53 15.75
CA LEU A 420 4.89 7.66 15.87
C LEU A 420 6.00 8.20 16.80
N ALA A 421 5.66 8.98 17.82
CA ALA A 421 6.59 9.76 18.63
C ALA A 421 7.40 10.76 17.76
N HIS A 422 8.73 10.89 17.97
CA HIS A 422 9.60 11.71 17.13
C HIS A 422 10.40 10.86 16.11
N TYR A 423 9.92 9.67 15.78
CA TYR A 423 10.63 8.77 14.87
C TYR A 423 10.21 9.00 13.43
N ILE A 424 11.21 9.06 12.53
CA ILE A 424 11.00 9.26 11.12
C ILE A 424 10.77 7.91 10.43
N LEU A 425 9.71 7.83 9.64
CA LEU A 425 9.38 6.63 8.87
C LEU A 425 10.25 6.51 7.62
N ILE A 426 10.42 7.61 6.88
CA ILE A 426 11.21 7.71 5.65
C ILE A 426 12.00 9.01 5.69
N GLY A 427 13.31 8.94 5.61
CA GLY A 427 14.11 10.15 5.74
C GLY A 427 15.62 9.93 5.62
N ARG A 428 16.34 10.85 6.20
CA ARG A 428 17.80 10.82 6.25
C ARG A 428 18.35 11.36 7.55
N THR A 429 19.54 10.88 7.90
CA THR A 429 20.51 11.56 8.76
C THR A 429 21.55 12.28 7.89
N LYS A 430 22.63 12.79 8.49
CA LYS A 430 23.79 13.30 7.74
C LYS A 430 24.57 12.21 7.01
N ASP A 431 24.47 10.97 7.45
CA ASP A 431 25.33 9.88 7.04
C ASP A 431 24.63 8.86 6.13
N TYR A 432 23.32 8.71 6.24
CA TYR A 432 22.54 7.75 5.45
C TYR A 432 21.08 8.18 5.25
N ALA A 433 20.42 7.52 4.30
CA ALA A 433 18.99 7.68 4.02
C ALA A 433 18.32 6.32 3.90
N TRP A 434 17.03 6.29 4.22
CA TRP A 434 16.20 5.10 4.13
C TRP A 434 14.79 5.38 3.60
N SER A 435 14.21 4.35 3.01
CA SER A 435 12.80 4.30 2.64
C SER A 435 12.30 2.87 2.71
N LEU A 436 10.99 2.71 2.64
CA LEU A 436 10.38 1.39 2.69
C LEU A 436 9.21 1.28 1.72
N THR A 437 9.00 0.08 1.17
CA THR A 437 7.84 -0.27 0.33
C THR A 437 7.12 -1.46 0.94
N SER A 438 5.80 -1.53 0.83
CA SER A 438 5.03 -2.69 1.30
C SER A 438 5.52 -3.98 0.61
N ALA A 439 5.77 -5.03 1.39
CA ALA A 439 6.29 -6.30 0.89
C ALA A 439 5.22 -7.41 0.81
N SER A 440 4.08 -7.23 1.44
CA SER A 440 2.96 -8.19 1.43
C SER A 440 3.36 -9.63 1.79
N GLN A 441 4.34 -9.80 2.68
CA GLN A 441 4.81 -11.11 3.12
C GLN A 441 3.82 -11.73 4.12
N ASP A 442 3.89 -13.04 4.28
CA ASP A 442 2.91 -13.86 4.96
C ASP A 442 3.05 -13.85 6.49
N VAL A 443 2.38 -12.89 7.13
CA VAL A 443 2.32 -12.68 8.59
C VAL A 443 0.95 -13.03 9.20
N ARG A 444 0.05 -13.59 8.39
CA ARG A 444 -1.30 -13.98 8.80
C ARG A 444 -1.65 -15.33 8.21
N ASP A 445 -2.07 -16.27 9.05
CA ASP A 445 -2.59 -17.58 8.63
C ASP A 445 -4.05 -17.75 9.02
N VAL A 446 -4.79 -18.46 8.19
CA VAL A 446 -6.13 -18.97 8.51
C VAL A 446 -6.03 -20.39 9.01
N PHE A 447 -6.55 -20.64 10.22
CA PHE A 447 -6.71 -21.96 10.77
C PHE A 447 -8.14 -22.47 10.66
N VAL A 448 -8.28 -23.77 10.41
CA VAL A 448 -9.57 -24.48 10.39
C VAL A 448 -9.76 -25.17 11.73
N GLU A 449 -10.67 -24.63 12.53
CA GLU A 449 -11.06 -25.21 13.82
C GLU A 449 -12.13 -26.28 13.61
N MET A 450 -11.81 -27.50 13.91
CA MET A 450 -12.77 -28.62 13.87
C MET A 450 -13.75 -28.47 15.01
N LEU A 451 -15.02 -28.20 14.70
CA LEU A 451 -16.06 -27.98 15.71
C LEU A 451 -16.39 -29.30 16.45
N CYS A 452 -16.61 -29.22 17.74
CA CYS A 452 -16.97 -30.36 18.59
C CYS A 452 -18.03 -29.96 19.65
N ASP A 453 -18.84 -30.92 20.08
CA ASP A 453 -19.77 -30.73 21.19
C ASP A 453 -19.33 -31.58 22.38
N PRO A 454 -19.08 -30.99 23.55
CA PRO A 454 -18.63 -31.74 24.74
C PRO A 454 -19.62 -32.81 25.18
N THR A 455 -20.87 -32.73 24.77
CA THR A 455 -21.91 -33.77 25.06
C THR A 455 -21.89 -34.91 24.06
N GLY A 456 -21.09 -34.83 22.98
CA GLY A 456 -21.05 -35.80 21.91
C GLY A 456 -22.16 -35.62 20.86
N ALA A 457 -22.90 -34.51 20.87
CA ALA A 457 -23.84 -34.18 19.83
C ALA A 457 -23.10 -33.85 18.51
N LYS A 458 -23.77 -33.99 17.35
CA LYS A 458 -23.17 -33.60 16.06
C LYS A 458 -23.02 -32.12 16.02
N PRO A 459 -21.80 -31.62 15.72
CA PRO A 459 -21.55 -30.17 15.59
C PRO A 459 -22.38 -29.52 14.47
N THR A 460 -22.71 -28.26 14.68
CA THR A 460 -23.31 -27.36 13.69
C THR A 460 -22.47 -26.10 13.59
N ARG A 461 -22.73 -25.19 12.63
CA ARG A 461 -22.02 -23.91 12.52
C ARG A 461 -22.15 -23.03 13.77
N ASP A 462 -23.18 -23.28 14.61
CA ASP A 462 -23.43 -22.52 15.85
C ASP A 462 -22.75 -23.19 17.06
N THR A 463 -21.97 -24.25 16.87
CA THR A 463 -21.28 -24.94 17.95
C THR A 463 -20.19 -24.05 18.55
N GLY A 464 -20.26 -23.84 19.86
CA GLY A 464 -19.38 -22.91 20.60
C GLY A 464 -18.08 -23.53 21.11
N SER A 465 -17.64 -24.68 20.58
CA SER A 465 -16.41 -25.39 21.01
C SER A 465 -15.70 -26.02 19.81
N TYR A 466 -14.39 -26.20 19.93
CA TYR A 466 -13.53 -26.75 18.89
C TYR A 466 -12.51 -27.74 19.49
N MET A 467 -11.92 -28.56 18.63
CA MET A 467 -10.90 -29.54 18.99
C MET A 467 -9.52 -28.92 18.96
N HIS A 468 -8.77 -28.98 20.04
CA HIS A 468 -7.38 -28.60 20.10
C HIS A 468 -6.62 -29.52 21.08
N ASP A 469 -5.44 -30.02 20.70
CA ASP A 469 -4.63 -30.98 21.47
C ASP A 469 -5.42 -32.21 21.98
N GLY A 470 -6.40 -32.67 21.20
CA GLY A 470 -7.26 -33.81 21.52
C GLY A 470 -8.39 -33.49 22.52
N GLU A 471 -8.54 -32.26 22.95
CA GLU A 471 -9.61 -31.80 23.85
C GLU A 471 -10.65 -30.94 23.11
N CYS A 472 -11.89 -31.03 23.54
CA CYS A 472 -12.98 -30.17 23.04
C CYS A 472 -13.10 -28.94 23.95
N ILE A 473 -12.56 -27.80 23.53
CA ILE A 473 -12.50 -26.57 24.34
C ILE A 473 -13.45 -25.50 23.81
N PRO A 474 -14.00 -24.63 24.67
CA PRO A 474 -14.91 -23.58 24.23
C PRO A 474 -14.16 -22.42 23.58
N PHE A 475 -14.80 -21.76 22.61
CA PHE A 475 -14.36 -20.44 22.17
C PHE A 475 -14.50 -19.41 23.30
N GLU A 476 -13.53 -18.51 23.42
CA GLU A 476 -13.67 -17.33 24.27
C GLU A 476 -14.45 -16.25 23.52
N ILE A 477 -15.16 -15.39 24.25
CA ILE A 477 -15.90 -14.28 23.65
C ILE A 477 -15.18 -12.98 23.93
N PHE A 478 -14.77 -12.29 22.87
CA PHE A 478 -14.08 -11.01 22.97
C PHE A 478 -15.04 -9.87 22.67
N ASP A 479 -15.11 -8.89 23.59
CA ASP A 479 -15.84 -7.64 23.43
C ASP A 479 -14.86 -6.57 22.91
N ALA A 480 -15.01 -6.10 21.69
CA ALA A 480 -14.18 -5.07 21.09
C ALA A 480 -14.75 -3.65 21.25
N GLY A 481 -15.89 -3.46 21.90
CA GLY A 481 -16.53 -2.15 22.06
C GLY A 481 -17.65 -1.90 21.06
N THR A 482 -17.71 -0.68 20.49
CA THR A 482 -18.81 -0.33 19.56
C THR A 482 -18.31 0.41 18.31
N ILE A 483 -18.91 0.10 17.15
CA ILE A 483 -18.73 0.85 15.90
C ILE A 483 -20.08 1.48 15.53
N GLY A 484 -20.11 2.81 15.37
CA GLY A 484 -21.37 3.53 15.11
C GLY A 484 -22.45 3.31 16.17
N GLY A 485 -22.05 3.00 17.40
CA GLY A 485 -22.93 2.66 18.52
C GLY A 485 -23.43 1.19 18.54
N THR A 486 -23.05 0.36 17.56
CA THR A 486 -23.36 -1.07 17.53
C THR A 486 -22.28 -1.86 18.27
N PRO A 487 -22.64 -2.74 19.24
CA PRO A 487 -21.69 -3.60 19.92
C PRO A 487 -20.95 -4.53 18.94
N ILE A 488 -19.65 -4.73 19.16
CA ILE A 488 -18.78 -5.59 18.36
C ILE A 488 -18.25 -6.69 19.27
N VAL A 489 -18.77 -7.89 19.06
CA VAL A 489 -18.44 -9.05 19.89
C VAL A 489 -18.20 -10.25 18.97
N TYR A 490 -17.12 -11.01 19.20
CA TYR A 490 -16.79 -12.16 18.38
C TYR A 490 -16.10 -13.27 19.20
N PRO A 491 -16.22 -14.55 18.77
CA PRO A 491 -15.49 -15.64 19.38
C PRO A 491 -14.02 -15.63 18.96
N THR A 492 -13.15 -16.14 19.85
CA THR A 492 -11.72 -16.34 19.61
C THR A 492 -11.31 -17.75 19.97
N SER A 493 -10.36 -18.32 19.22
CA SER A 493 -9.67 -19.55 19.56
C SER A 493 -8.24 -19.26 20.06
N VAL A 494 -7.44 -20.28 20.26
CA VAL A 494 -6.00 -20.15 20.52
C VAL A 494 -5.26 -19.52 19.35
N HIS A 495 -5.78 -19.62 18.12
CA HIS A 495 -5.22 -19.04 16.90
C HIS A 495 -5.71 -17.59 16.61
N GLY A 496 -6.60 -17.05 17.45
CA GLY A 496 -7.07 -15.68 17.32
C GLY A 496 -8.56 -15.57 16.99
N ALA A 497 -8.94 -14.47 16.31
CA ALA A 497 -10.32 -14.14 16.05
C ALA A 497 -10.97 -15.10 15.05
N VAL A 498 -12.19 -15.58 15.36
CA VAL A 498 -13.04 -16.29 14.37
C VAL A 498 -13.49 -15.29 13.31
N ILE A 499 -13.10 -15.54 12.07
CA ILE A 499 -13.42 -14.69 10.90
C ILE A 499 -14.61 -15.22 10.10
N GLY A 500 -15.04 -16.43 10.36
CA GLY A 500 -16.17 -17.04 9.67
C GLY A 500 -16.34 -18.52 9.99
N THR A 501 -17.25 -19.16 9.25
CA THR A 501 -17.47 -20.61 9.25
C THR A 501 -17.47 -21.14 7.81
N ALA A 502 -17.14 -22.42 7.65
CA ALA A 502 -17.18 -23.10 6.37
C ALA A 502 -17.64 -24.56 6.56
N THR A 503 -17.58 -25.37 5.49
CA THR A 503 -17.62 -26.83 5.59
C THR A 503 -16.39 -27.45 4.91
N VAL A 504 -15.98 -28.60 5.46
CA VAL A 504 -14.90 -29.43 4.91
C VAL A 504 -15.46 -30.85 4.79
N GLY A 505 -15.64 -31.33 3.56
CA GLY A 505 -16.30 -32.59 3.29
C GLY A 505 -17.73 -32.67 3.83
N GLY A 506 -18.44 -31.56 3.90
CA GLY A 506 -19.81 -31.44 4.46
C GLY A 506 -19.89 -31.29 5.97
N GLU A 507 -18.78 -31.37 6.71
CA GLU A 507 -18.77 -31.14 8.16
C GLU A 507 -18.45 -29.68 8.49
N PRO A 508 -19.17 -29.05 9.45
CA PRO A 508 -18.99 -27.63 9.76
C PRO A 508 -17.69 -27.37 10.53
N VAL A 509 -17.01 -26.27 10.17
CA VAL A 509 -15.78 -25.79 10.78
C VAL A 509 -15.87 -24.30 11.07
N ALA A 510 -15.07 -23.78 12.01
CA ALA A 510 -14.81 -22.36 12.14
C ALA A 510 -13.48 -22.01 11.47
N LEU A 511 -13.39 -20.79 10.97
CA LEU A 511 -12.18 -20.21 10.40
C LEU A 511 -11.67 -19.16 11.36
N THR A 512 -10.42 -19.26 11.78
CA THR A 512 -9.76 -18.31 12.69
C THR A 512 -8.54 -17.71 12.02
N ARG A 513 -8.17 -16.49 12.41
CA ARG A 513 -7.01 -15.79 11.87
C ARG A 513 -5.97 -15.56 12.94
N GLN A 514 -4.76 -16.07 12.71
CA GLN A 514 -3.60 -15.81 13.50
C GLN A 514 -2.71 -14.75 12.85
N ARG A 515 -2.31 -13.73 13.61
CA ARG A 515 -1.42 -12.65 13.15
C ARG A 515 -0.14 -12.64 13.99
N SER A 516 1.03 -12.71 13.36
CA SER A 516 2.33 -12.79 14.04
C SER A 516 2.63 -11.56 14.90
N THR A 517 2.21 -10.38 14.45
CA THR A 517 2.41 -9.11 15.16
C THR A 517 1.36 -8.82 16.23
N PHE A 518 0.37 -9.70 16.44
CA PHE A 518 -0.66 -9.49 17.47
C PHE A 518 -0.06 -9.33 18.86
N GLY A 519 -0.37 -8.23 19.52
CA GLY A 519 0.18 -7.85 20.82
C GLY A 519 1.66 -7.46 20.81
N ARG A 520 2.24 -7.19 19.63
CA ARG A 520 3.64 -6.75 19.41
C ARG A 520 3.76 -5.56 18.46
N ASP A 521 2.65 -4.92 18.12
CA ASP A 521 2.63 -3.83 17.15
C ASP A 521 3.58 -2.69 17.52
N GLY A 522 3.65 -2.35 18.81
CA GLY A 522 4.53 -1.28 19.31
C GLY A 522 6.03 -1.58 19.26
N TYR A 523 6.42 -2.83 19.04
CA TYR A 523 7.86 -3.22 18.93
C TYR A 523 8.53 -2.55 17.71
N ASN A 524 7.76 -2.23 16.70
CA ASN A 524 8.23 -1.55 15.48
C ASN A 524 8.84 -0.17 15.74
N LEU A 525 8.55 0.45 16.88
CA LEU A 525 9.15 1.73 17.29
C LEU A 525 10.67 1.61 17.51
N ALA A 526 11.19 0.43 17.90
CA ALA A 526 12.63 0.22 18.08
C ALA A 526 13.39 0.41 16.76
N ALA A 527 12.93 -0.18 15.67
CA ALA A 527 13.53 -0.01 14.35
C ALA A 527 13.55 1.46 13.91
N LEU A 528 12.42 2.16 14.07
CA LEU A 528 12.32 3.58 13.70
C LEU A 528 13.20 4.47 14.57
N LYS A 529 13.37 4.13 15.85
CA LYS A 529 14.32 4.79 16.74
C LYS A 529 15.74 4.69 16.19
N ASP A 530 16.23 3.48 15.96
CA ASP A 530 17.60 3.24 15.49
C ASP A 530 17.87 3.93 14.14
N MET A 531 16.89 3.90 13.22
CA MET A 531 16.97 4.61 11.94
C MET A 531 17.05 6.14 12.12
N THR A 532 16.30 6.71 13.06
CA THR A 532 16.21 8.17 13.25
C THR A 532 17.43 8.71 13.98
N GLU A 533 18.01 7.97 14.92
CA GLU A 533 19.02 8.48 15.86
C GLU A 533 20.46 8.30 15.39
N GLY A 534 20.68 7.73 14.22
CA GLY A 534 22.00 7.60 13.63
C GLY A 534 22.66 6.24 13.87
N ASP A 535 21.93 5.29 14.49
CA ASP A 535 22.47 3.98 14.85
C ASP A 535 22.60 3.01 13.66
N ALA A 536 21.98 3.33 12.49
CA ALA A 536 22.01 2.52 11.28
C ALA A 536 23.05 3.02 10.25
N ASP A 537 24.25 3.43 10.68
CA ASP A 537 25.26 4.08 9.84
C ASP A 537 26.02 3.13 8.89
N THR A 538 25.93 1.83 9.10
CA THR A 538 26.50 0.79 8.25
C THR A 538 25.41 -0.16 7.73
N PRO A 539 25.63 -0.90 6.60
CA PRO A 539 24.68 -1.91 6.14
C PRO A 539 24.33 -2.95 7.20
N GLU A 540 25.28 -3.40 8.01
CA GLU A 540 25.08 -4.39 9.06
C GLU A 540 24.19 -3.82 10.18
N ALA A 541 24.44 -2.60 10.64
CA ALA A 541 23.61 -1.93 11.65
C ALA A 541 22.22 -1.62 11.09
N PHE A 542 22.14 -1.25 9.81
CA PHE A 542 20.84 -1.12 9.10
C PHE A 542 20.05 -2.44 9.10
N PHE A 543 20.70 -3.59 8.83
CA PHE A 543 20.00 -4.88 8.89
C PHE A 543 19.51 -5.21 10.31
N GLU A 544 20.31 -4.90 11.33
CA GLU A 544 19.90 -5.10 12.72
C GLU A 544 18.68 -4.24 13.06
N ALA A 545 18.69 -2.97 12.67
CA ALA A 545 17.58 -2.05 12.88
C ALA A 545 16.32 -2.51 12.12
N ALA A 546 16.42 -2.78 10.80
CA ALA A 546 15.28 -3.20 9.97
C ALA A 546 14.67 -4.53 10.41
N ASN A 547 15.49 -5.47 10.94
CA ASN A 547 15.01 -6.76 11.44
C ASN A 547 14.11 -6.63 12.69
N GLN A 548 14.20 -5.53 13.44
CA GLN A 548 13.30 -5.26 14.57
C GLN A 548 11.88 -4.88 14.10
N PHE A 549 11.69 -4.60 12.80
CA PHE A 549 10.40 -4.22 12.26
C PHE A 549 9.57 -5.46 11.91
N GLY A 550 8.56 -5.76 12.70
CA GLY A 550 7.72 -6.95 12.54
C GLY A 550 6.69 -6.85 11.42
N PHE A 551 6.42 -5.66 10.89
CA PHE A 551 5.59 -5.48 9.70
C PHE A 551 6.38 -5.72 8.42
N THR A 552 5.68 -6.07 7.32
CA THR A 552 6.30 -6.53 6.08
C THR A 552 6.63 -5.38 5.16
N PHE A 553 7.92 -5.06 5.04
CA PHE A 553 8.42 -4.02 4.14
C PHE A 553 9.72 -4.42 3.45
N ASN A 554 9.92 -3.87 2.26
CA ASN A 554 11.18 -3.86 1.54
C ASN A 554 11.90 -2.55 1.87
N TRP A 555 12.95 -2.60 2.67
CA TRP A 555 13.74 -1.43 3.06
C TRP A 555 14.84 -1.17 2.06
N GLY A 556 14.92 0.06 1.57
CA GLY A 556 16.02 0.56 0.77
C GLY A 556 16.88 1.52 1.60
N TYR A 557 18.19 1.41 1.46
CA TYR A 557 19.18 2.17 2.22
C TYR A 557 20.32 2.67 1.32
N ALA A 558 20.78 3.89 1.55
CA ALA A 558 21.95 4.45 0.90
C ALA A 558 22.79 5.26 1.89
N ASN A 559 24.10 5.14 1.81
CA ASN A 559 25.06 6.00 2.50
C ASN A 559 26.22 6.37 1.55
N ARG A 560 27.22 7.13 2.05
CA ARG A 560 28.37 7.54 1.22
C ARG A 560 29.19 6.36 0.67
N SER A 561 29.11 5.20 1.29
CA SER A 561 29.95 4.03 0.98
C SER A 561 29.27 3.03 0.06
N GLY A 562 27.94 3.01 0.02
CA GLY A 562 27.19 2.02 -0.74
C GLY A 562 25.69 2.06 -0.53
N ILE A 563 25.06 0.97 -0.96
CA ILE A 563 23.62 0.77 -0.92
C ILE A 563 23.28 -0.57 -0.25
N ALA A 564 22.10 -0.67 0.37
CA ALA A 564 21.68 -1.91 0.99
C ALA A 564 20.16 -2.13 0.89
N TYR A 565 19.76 -3.38 1.08
CA TYR A 565 18.37 -3.86 1.05
C TYR A 565 18.11 -4.83 2.19
N PHE A 566 16.92 -4.76 2.79
CA PHE A 566 16.42 -5.75 3.76
C PHE A 566 14.90 -5.93 3.63
N ALA A 567 14.42 -7.18 3.65
CA ALA A 567 13.00 -7.50 3.70
C ALA A 567 12.58 -7.82 5.14
N SER A 568 11.84 -6.92 5.80
CA SER A 568 11.40 -7.10 7.18
C SER A 568 10.09 -7.87 7.30
N GLY A 569 9.78 -8.34 8.51
CA GLY A 569 8.53 -8.99 8.88
C GLY A 569 8.73 -10.02 9.98
N LEU A 570 7.79 -10.15 10.91
CA LEU A 570 7.79 -11.23 11.89
C LEU A 570 7.22 -12.50 11.27
N LEU A 571 8.03 -13.17 10.42
CA LEU A 571 7.62 -14.26 9.56
C LEU A 571 7.64 -15.61 10.28
N PRO A 572 6.48 -16.33 10.36
CA PRO A 572 6.39 -17.59 11.07
C PRO A 572 7.15 -18.73 10.38
N VAL A 573 7.82 -19.56 11.17
CA VAL A 573 8.32 -20.86 10.72
C VAL A 573 7.18 -21.88 10.81
N ARG A 574 6.75 -22.36 9.65
CA ARG A 574 5.64 -23.31 9.49
C ARG A 574 6.16 -24.69 9.19
N SER A 575 5.33 -25.73 9.38
CA SER A 575 5.66 -27.10 8.99
C SER A 575 5.92 -27.20 7.47
N GLU A 576 7.03 -27.85 7.08
CA GLU A 576 7.47 -27.96 5.67
C GLU A 576 6.47 -28.65 4.74
N CYS A 577 5.54 -29.44 5.30
CA CYS A 577 4.56 -30.16 4.50
C CYS A 577 3.27 -29.37 4.23
N LEU A 578 3.11 -28.18 4.79
CA LEU A 578 1.95 -27.32 4.54
C LEU A 578 2.06 -26.61 3.18
N ASP A 579 0.95 -26.62 2.45
CA ASP A 579 0.76 -25.68 1.33
C ASP A 579 0.24 -24.36 1.90
N ARG A 580 1.08 -23.37 2.02
CA ARG A 580 0.79 -22.07 2.67
C ARG A 580 -0.27 -21.25 1.94
N ARG A 581 -0.71 -21.67 0.75
CA ARG A 581 -1.84 -21.07 0.02
C ARG A 581 -3.19 -21.58 0.53
N LEU A 582 -3.20 -22.57 1.43
CA LEU A 582 -4.39 -23.23 1.96
C LEU A 582 -4.44 -23.09 3.48
N PRO A 583 -5.64 -23.03 4.09
CA PRO A 583 -5.80 -22.96 5.54
C PRO A 583 -5.14 -24.16 6.24
N THR A 584 -4.62 -23.93 7.43
CA THR A 584 -4.00 -24.92 8.29
C THR A 584 -5.02 -25.54 9.25
N LEU A 585 -4.97 -26.86 9.45
CA LEU A 585 -5.77 -27.56 10.43
C LEU A 585 -5.39 -27.11 11.86
N GLY A 586 -6.36 -26.61 12.62
CA GLY A 586 -6.18 -25.99 13.95
C GLY A 586 -6.24 -26.92 15.14
N THR A 587 -5.90 -28.23 14.95
CA THR A 587 -6.01 -29.25 16.00
C THR A 587 -4.77 -29.41 16.89
N GLY A 588 -3.75 -28.56 16.71
CA GLY A 588 -2.54 -28.50 17.57
C GLY A 588 -1.27 -29.09 16.93
N GLU A 589 -1.37 -29.89 15.86
CA GLU A 589 -0.22 -30.58 15.27
C GLU A 589 0.61 -29.69 14.32
N TYR A 590 0.06 -28.55 13.85
CA TYR A 590 0.64 -27.72 12.79
C TYR A 590 0.89 -26.28 13.22
N GLU A 591 1.15 -26.08 14.50
CA GLU A 591 1.46 -24.79 15.10
C GLU A 591 2.71 -24.12 14.52
N TRP A 592 2.79 -22.80 14.59
CA TRP A 592 4.01 -22.06 14.28
C TRP A 592 5.16 -22.48 15.19
N GLN A 593 6.33 -22.76 14.59
CA GLN A 593 7.51 -23.26 15.31
C GLN A 593 8.48 -22.14 15.73
N GLY A 594 8.05 -20.89 15.70
CA GLY A 594 8.82 -19.70 15.95
C GLY A 594 8.80 -18.76 14.76
N PHE A 595 9.82 -17.90 14.63
CA PHE A 595 9.95 -16.90 13.59
C PHE A 595 11.34 -16.97 12.97
N LEU A 596 11.47 -16.48 11.73
CA LEU A 596 12.76 -16.39 11.06
C LEU A 596 13.71 -15.47 11.82
N ASP A 597 15.00 -15.81 11.78
CA ASP A 597 16.06 -14.92 12.24
C ASP A 597 16.54 -13.96 11.12
N GLN A 598 17.33 -12.95 11.49
CA GLN A 598 17.81 -11.91 10.55
C GLN A 598 18.49 -12.49 9.30
N GLN A 599 19.28 -13.56 9.44
CA GLN A 599 20.04 -14.13 8.33
C GLN A 599 19.16 -14.91 7.34
N GLN A 600 17.96 -15.26 7.74
CA GLN A 600 17.00 -15.98 6.91
C GLN A 600 16.13 -15.02 6.07
N HIS A 601 16.14 -13.73 6.36
CA HIS A 601 15.46 -12.70 5.57
C HIS A 601 16.27 -12.30 4.35
N PRO A 602 15.63 -11.99 3.20
CA PRO A 602 16.30 -11.40 2.06
C PRO A 602 17.00 -10.10 2.44
N HIS A 603 18.30 -10.03 2.23
CA HIS A 603 19.12 -8.85 2.50
C HIS A 603 20.33 -8.81 1.57
N ALA A 604 20.83 -7.63 1.27
CA ALA A 604 22.04 -7.44 0.47
C ALA A 604 22.71 -6.11 0.79
N SER A 605 24.05 -6.10 0.86
CA SER A 605 24.85 -4.88 0.83
C SER A 605 25.43 -4.70 -0.58
N GLY A 606 24.73 -3.92 -1.43
CA GLY A 606 25.03 -3.75 -2.85
C GLY A 606 24.25 -4.73 -3.75
N HIS A 607 24.53 -4.62 -5.05
CA HIS A 607 23.97 -5.47 -6.11
C HIS A 607 24.95 -5.54 -7.28
N PRO A 608 25.08 -6.66 -8.03
CA PRO A 608 26.03 -6.78 -9.15
C PRO A 608 25.86 -5.72 -10.25
N SER A 609 24.63 -5.21 -10.46
CA SER A 609 24.37 -4.11 -11.39
C SER A 609 24.76 -2.73 -10.84
N GLY A 610 25.13 -2.63 -9.55
CA GLY A 610 25.29 -1.37 -8.84
C GLY A 610 23.98 -0.63 -8.57
N ARG A 611 22.83 -1.30 -8.72
CA ARG A 611 21.50 -0.68 -8.58
C ARG A 611 20.57 -1.62 -7.81
N LEU A 612 19.80 -1.05 -6.89
CA LEU A 612 18.69 -1.71 -6.21
C LEU A 612 17.39 -1.01 -6.60
N LEU A 613 16.41 -1.78 -7.05
CA LEU A 613 15.14 -1.28 -7.56
C LEU A 613 14.00 -2.02 -6.87
N ASN A 614 13.05 -1.27 -6.36
CA ASN A 614 11.84 -1.86 -5.81
C ASN A 614 10.60 -1.02 -6.12
N TRP A 615 9.57 -1.71 -6.56
CA TRP A 615 8.21 -1.17 -6.71
C TRP A 615 7.20 -2.19 -6.19
N ASN A 616 7.45 -2.74 -5.00
CA ASN A 616 6.73 -3.84 -4.37
C ASN A 616 6.89 -5.19 -5.09
N ASN A 617 7.95 -5.36 -5.89
CA ASN A 617 8.28 -6.63 -6.55
C ASN A 617 8.80 -7.68 -5.55
N GLN A 618 8.98 -8.89 -6.02
CA GLN A 618 9.48 -10.00 -5.21
C GLN A 618 10.83 -9.66 -4.57
N ALA A 619 11.01 -10.02 -3.30
CA ALA A 619 12.23 -9.72 -2.56
C ALA A 619 13.47 -10.41 -3.17
N ALA A 620 13.40 -11.73 -3.36
CA ALA A 620 14.49 -12.58 -3.82
C ALA A 620 13.96 -13.83 -4.52
N PRO A 621 14.75 -14.50 -5.37
CA PRO A 621 14.41 -15.82 -5.87
C PRO A 621 14.27 -16.83 -4.73
N GLY A 622 13.31 -17.74 -4.81
CA GLY A 622 13.03 -18.72 -3.75
C GLY A 622 12.17 -18.19 -2.60
N TRP A 623 11.87 -16.91 -2.58
CA TRP A 623 11.12 -16.25 -1.53
C TRP A 623 9.63 -16.19 -1.83
N MET A 624 8.83 -16.93 -1.07
CA MET A 624 7.39 -16.88 -1.16
C MET A 624 6.85 -15.66 -0.38
N HIS A 625 6.02 -14.86 -1.03
CA HIS A 625 5.22 -13.83 -0.38
C HIS A 625 3.95 -14.42 0.24
N GLY A 626 3.10 -13.57 0.79
CA GLY A 626 1.81 -13.98 1.32
C GLY A 626 0.91 -14.61 0.26
N ASP A 627 0.01 -15.45 0.69
CA ASP A 627 -0.96 -16.20 -0.11
C ASP A 627 -1.96 -15.31 -0.89
N THR A 628 -1.92 -14.00 -0.64
CA THR A 628 -2.69 -12.96 -1.36
C THR A 628 -1.85 -12.14 -2.35
N ALA A 629 -0.54 -12.41 -2.47
CA ALA A 629 0.38 -11.70 -3.35
C ALA A 629 1.11 -12.69 -4.25
N TYR A 630 0.89 -12.57 -5.56
CA TYR A 630 1.47 -13.46 -6.57
C TYR A 630 2.30 -12.64 -7.55
N TYR A 631 3.53 -13.05 -7.76
CA TYR A 631 4.44 -12.45 -8.71
C TYR A 631 4.59 -13.35 -9.91
N GLY A 632 4.61 -12.77 -11.11
CA GLY A 632 4.73 -13.50 -12.36
C GLY A 632 5.80 -12.92 -13.25
N SER A 633 5.80 -13.32 -14.53
CA SER A 633 6.79 -12.90 -15.53
C SER A 633 6.83 -11.39 -15.78
N HIS A 634 5.80 -10.67 -15.41
CA HIS A 634 5.74 -9.21 -15.54
C HIS A 634 5.39 -8.53 -14.21
N HIS A 635 6.09 -7.43 -13.95
CA HIS A 635 5.83 -6.54 -12.83
C HIS A 635 6.21 -5.10 -13.23
N ARG A 636 5.49 -4.11 -12.71
CA ARG A 636 5.72 -2.68 -13.03
C ARG A 636 7.13 -2.17 -12.71
N VAL A 637 7.93 -2.87 -11.89
CA VAL A 637 9.34 -2.52 -11.64
C VAL A 637 10.17 -2.56 -12.93
N GLU A 638 9.75 -3.32 -13.94
CA GLU A 638 10.39 -3.40 -15.26
C GLU A 638 10.32 -2.08 -16.03
N LEU A 639 9.39 -1.18 -15.67
CA LEU A 639 9.33 0.18 -16.22
C LEU A 639 10.50 1.07 -15.78
N PHE A 640 11.24 0.67 -14.74
CA PHE A 640 12.51 1.29 -14.39
C PHE A 640 13.64 0.77 -15.29
N ASP A 641 13.43 0.86 -16.58
CA ASP A 641 14.40 0.52 -17.62
C ASP A 641 15.13 1.77 -18.17
N LYS A 642 15.85 1.63 -19.27
CA LYS A 642 16.50 2.73 -20.02
C LYS A 642 17.49 3.56 -19.19
N TRP A 643 18.31 2.87 -18.44
CA TRP A 643 19.37 3.48 -17.67
C TRP A 643 20.54 3.92 -18.59
N PRO A 644 21.10 5.12 -18.42
CA PRO A 644 22.43 5.39 -18.94
C PRO A 644 23.48 4.47 -18.30
N GLU A 645 24.63 4.30 -18.92
CA GLU A 645 25.70 3.45 -18.39
C GLU A 645 26.08 3.87 -16.98
N LYS A 646 26.21 5.17 -16.78
CA LYS A 646 26.45 5.82 -15.49
C LYS A 646 25.45 6.96 -15.31
N PRO A 647 24.42 6.78 -14.48
CA PRO A 647 23.43 7.82 -14.22
C PRO A 647 23.99 8.96 -13.34
N GLU A 648 23.50 10.16 -13.60
CA GLU A 648 23.50 11.30 -12.70
C GLU A 648 22.20 11.34 -11.88
N LEU A 649 22.10 12.21 -10.88
CA LEU A 649 20.90 12.33 -10.03
C LEU A 649 19.65 12.65 -10.85
N ALA A 650 19.75 13.54 -11.82
CA ALA A 650 18.66 13.91 -12.73
C ALA A 650 18.17 12.72 -13.56
N ASP A 651 19.04 11.79 -13.97
CA ASP A 651 18.65 10.57 -14.67
C ASP A 651 17.78 9.67 -13.78
N VAL A 652 18.13 9.51 -12.50
CA VAL A 652 17.35 8.67 -11.57
C VAL A 652 15.96 9.26 -11.35
N VAL A 653 15.85 10.58 -11.21
CA VAL A 653 14.57 11.27 -11.12
C VAL A 653 13.77 11.12 -12.43
N SER A 654 14.43 11.24 -13.58
CA SER A 654 13.83 11.06 -14.91
C SER A 654 13.24 9.67 -15.09
N ILE A 655 13.97 8.62 -14.69
CA ILE A 655 13.49 7.23 -14.77
C ILE A 655 12.24 7.03 -13.92
N MET A 656 12.26 7.51 -12.66
CA MET A 656 11.12 7.47 -11.77
C MET A 656 9.90 8.20 -12.38
N ASN A 657 10.09 9.40 -12.89
CA ASN A 657 9.04 10.25 -13.43
C ASN A 657 8.45 9.68 -14.75
N ARG A 658 9.29 9.13 -15.64
CA ARG A 658 8.85 8.46 -16.86
C ARG A 658 8.00 7.23 -16.51
N ALA A 659 8.51 6.31 -15.70
CA ALA A 659 7.82 5.10 -15.29
C ALA A 659 6.47 5.40 -14.62
N ALA A 660 6.39 6.49 -13.84
CA ALA A 660 5.16 6.93 -13.18
C ALA A 660 4.06 7.44 -14.14
N THR A 661 4.42 7.73 -15.38
CA THR A 661 3.52 8.19 -16.46
C THR A 661 3.41 7.19 -17.62
N GLU A 662 3.86 5.96 -17.43
CA GLU A 662 3.79 4.88 -18.41
C GLU A 662 2.69 3.86 -18.04
N ASP A 663 2.05 3.29 -19.06
CA ASP A 663 1.06 2.22 -18.84
C ASP A 663 1.75 0.93 -18.37
N THR A 664 1.36 0.43 -17.21
CA THR A 664 1.97 -0.74 -16.58
C THR A 664 1.79 -2.06 -17.36
N ARG A 665 0.95 -2.05 -18.41
CA ARG A 665 0.72 -3.19 -19.31
C ARG A 665 1.62 -3.18 -20.54
N SER A 666 2.38 -2.09 -20.75
CA SER A 666 3.26 -1.91 -21.90
C SER A 666 4.19 -3.11 -22.15
N PRO A 667 4.76 -3.80 -21.13
CA PRO A 667 5.64 -4.94 -21.37
C PRO A 667 4.94 -6.19 -21.93
N VAL A 668 3.62 -6.34 -21.78
CA VAL A 668 2.87 -7.53 -22.22
C VAL A 668 2.30 -7.38 -23.63
N TRP A 669 1.97 -6.15 -24.06
CA TRP A 669 1.42 -5.91 -25.37
C TRP A 669 2.23 -6.50 -26.54
N PRO A 670 3.59 -6.46 -26.54
CA PRO A 670 4.37 -7.00 -27.65
C PRO A 670 4.10 -8.48 -27.94
N VAL A 671 3.85 -9.33 -26.94
CA VAL A 671 3.53 -10.73 -27.16
C VAL A 671 2.12 -10.92 -27.73
N VAL A 672 1.16 -10.08 -27.35
CA VAL A 672 -0.19 -10.05 -27.94
C VAL A 672 -0.10 -9.68 -29.42
N LEU A 673 0.61 -8.61 -29.76
CA LEU A 673 0.82 -8.14 -31.13
C LEU A 673 1.51 -9.16 -32.02
N GLU A 674 2.46 -9.91 -31.47
CA GLU A 674 3.10 -11.00 -32.22
C GLU A 674 2.12 -12.13 -32.57
N VAL A 675 1.22 -12.50 -31.68
CA VAL A 675 0.16 -13.48 -32.01
C VAL A 675 -0.75 -12.95 -33.10
N LEU A 676 -1.12 -11.68 -33.05
CA LEU A 676 -2.00 -11.01 -34.02
C LEU A 676 -1.36 -10.89 -35.40
N SER A 677 -0.05 -10.70 -35.50
CA SER A 677 0.70 -10.45 -36.75
C SER A 677 0.61 -11.59 -37.80
N GLY A 678 0.20 -12.78 -37.42
CA GLY A 678 0.09 -13.96 -38.30
C GLY A 678 -1.22 -14.06 -39.09
N SER A 679 -2.09 -13.05 -39.11
CA SER A 679 -3.41 -13.11 -39.76
C SER A 679 -3.54 -12.09 -40.90
N GLU A 680 -4.16 -12.56 -42.02
CA GLU A 680 -4.73 -11.68 -43.04
C GLU A 680 -6.26 -11.82 -42.98
N GLY A 681 -7.00 -10.71 -42.84
CA GLY A 681 -8.47 -10.80 -42.91
C GLY A 681 -9.25 -10.04 -41.86
N HIS A 682 -8.56 -9.25 -41.03
CA HIS A 682 -9.17 -8.26 -40.15
C HIS A 682 -9.63 -7.01 -40.90
N SER A 683 -10.52 -6.23 -40.29
CA SER A 683 -11.00 -4.98 -40.86
C SER A 683 -9.87 -3.93 -40.97
N GLU A 684 -9.95 -3.05 -41.96
CA GLU A 684 -8.99 -1.92 -42.14
C GLU A 684 -8.95 -1.04 -40.87
N LEU A 685 -10.09 -0.85 -40.20
CA LEU A 685 -10.21 -0.07 -38.99
C LEU A 685 -9.46 -0.72 -37.83
N ALA A 686 -9.65 -2.02 -37.60
CA ALA A 686 -8.95 -2.76 -36.56
C ALA A 686 -7.43 -2.77 -36.80
N GLY A 687 -7.00 -2.93 -38.06
CA GLY A 687 -5.59 -2.80 -38.44
C GLY A 687 -5.02 -1.43 -38.07
N THR A 688 -5.74 -0.35 -38.38
CA THR A 688 -5.32 1.03 -38.03
C THR A 688 -5.23 1.23 -36.51
N VAL A 689 -6.14 0.64 -35.74
CA VAL A 689 -6.11 0.68 -34.27
C VAL A 689 -4.85 -0.01 -33.72
N ILE A 690 -4.48 -1.15 -34.29
CA ILE A 690 -3.26 -1.87 -33.89
C ILE A 690 -1.99 -1.08 -34.28
N ASP A 691 -1.95 -0.46 -35.46
CA ASP A 691 -0.82 0.40 -35.87
C ASP A 691 -0.62 1.58 -34.89
N ILE A 692 -1.71 2.19 -34.42
CA ILE A 692 -1.67 3.27 -33.41
C ILE A 692 -1.16 2.74 -32.08
N LEU A 693 -1.60 1.57 -31.65
CA LEU A 693 -1.15 0.94 -30.43
C LEU A 693 0.35 0.61 -30.49
N GLU A 694 0.83 0.05 -31.61
CA GLU A 694 2.26 -0.23 -31.80
C GLU A 694 3.11 1.04 -31.73
N GLN A 695 2.67 2.13 -32.37
CA GLN A 695 3.37 3.41 -32.32
C GLN A 695 3.43 3.96 -30.90
N TRP A 696 2.30 3.95 -30.18
CA TRP A 696 2.21 4.42 -28.79
C TRP A 696 3.12 3.61 -27.84
N LEU A 697 3.21 2.30 -28.02
CA LEU A 697 4.12 1.44 -27.27
C LEU A 697 5.58 1.76 -27.58
N ALA A 698 5.91 2.11 -28.84
CA ALA A 698 7.26 2.51 -29.23
C ALA A 698 7.69 3.84 -28.61
N ASP A 699 6.73 4.67 -28.21
CA ASP A 699 6.93 5.97 -27.54
C ASP A 699 6.81 5.87 -25.99
N ASP A 700 7.01 4.66 -25.42
CA ASP A 700 6.93 4.38 -23.98
C ASP A 700 5.54 4.55 -23.39
N ALA A 701 4.52 4.16 -24.13
CA ALA A 701 3.14 4.05 -23.68
C ALA A 701 2.67 5.22 -22.76
N PRO A 702 2.78 6.49 -23.19
CA PRO A 702 2.55 7.63 -22.31
C PRO A 702 1.07 7.75 -21.89
N LEU A 703 0.88 7.97 -20.59
CA LEU A 703 -0.37 8.41 -19.98
C LEU A 703 -0.20 9.87 -19.54
N LEU A 704 -0.28 10.78 -20.49
CA LEU A 704 0.05 12.20 -20.32
C LEU A 704 -1.07 13.08 -20.89
N ASP A 705 -1.42 14.14 -20.16
CA ASP A 705 -2.26 15.26 -20.51
C ASP A 705 -1.36 16.52 -20.39
N ALA A 706 -0.53 16.78 -21.40
CA ALA A 706 0.48 17.83 -21.32
C ALA A 706 -0.11 19.23 -21.63
N ASP A 707 -1.14 19.29 -22.47
CA ASP A 707 -1.81 20.53 -22.85
C ASP A 707 -2.96 20.93 -21.91
N GLU A 708 -3.24 20.08 -20.89
CA GLU A 708 -4.23 20.29 -19.82
C GLU A 708 -5.67 20.44 -20.33
N ASP A 709 -5.99 19.84 -21.47
CA ASP A 709 -7.36 19.85 -22.01
C ASP A 709 -8.30 18.86 -21.30
N GLY A 710 -7.74 17.99 -20.47
CA GLY A 710 -8.43 17.00 -19.63
C GLY A 710 -8.47 15.60 -20.22
N ASP A 711 -7.92 15.39 -21.40
CA ASP A 711 -7.79 14.09 -22.06
C ASP A 711 -6.31 13.70 -22.18
N TYR A 712 -6.01 12.40 -22.27
CA TYR A 712 -4.66 11.99 -22.62
C TYR A 712 -4.34 12.36 -24.06
N ASP A 713 -3.16 12.91 -24.31
CA ASP A 713 -2.71 13.42 -25.61
C ASP A 713 -2.76 12.37 -26.73
N GLU A 714 -2.44 11.11 -26.39
CA GLU A 714 -2.25 10.04 -27.34
C GLU A 714 -3.45 9.08 -27.41
N PRO A 715 -3.96 8.74 -28.61
CA PRO A 715 -5.08 7.80 -28.77
C PRO A 715 -4.74 6.39 -28.29
N GLY A 716 -3.45 6.00 -28.30
CA GLY A 716 -2.97 4.72 -27.80
C GLY A 716 -3.33 4.46 -26.36
N ALA A 717 -3.38 5.49 -25.51
CA ALA A 717 -3.80 5.39 -24.11
C ALA A 717 -5.24 4.88 -23.95
N MET A 718 -6.15 5.38 -24.80
CA MET A 718 -7.53 4.90 -24.85
C MET A 718 -7.59 3.48 -25.41
N ILE A 719 -6.96 3.24 -26.56
CA ILE A 719 -6.96 1.96 -27.27
C ILE A 719 -6.47 0.84 -26.33
N ALA A 720 -5.31 1.02 -25.69
CA ALA A 720 -4.75 0.03 -24.78
C ALA A 720 -5.69 -0.28 -23.60
N ALA A 721 -6.33 0.74 -23.04
CA ALA A 721 -7.26 0.57 -21.93
C ALA A 721 -8.52 -0.20 -22.34
N GLU A 722 -9.08 0.11 -23.48
CA GLU A 722 -10.34 -0.46 -23.96
C GLU A 722 -10.16 -1.87 -24.54
N LEU A 723 -9.02 -2.18 -25.12
CA LEU A 723 -8.74 -3.51 -25.68
C LEU A 723 -8.23 -4.52 -24.67
N TRP A 724 -7.65 -4.09 -23.54
CA TRP A 724 -7.03 -5.03 -22.59
C TRP A 724 -8.04 -6.04 -22.02
N GLY A 725 -9.19 -5.59 -21.56
CA GLY A 725 -10.22 -6.48 -21.01
C GLY A 725 -10.75 -7.51 -22.03
N PRO A 726 -11.11 -7.13 -23.25
CA PRO A 726 -11.43 -8.05 -24.35
C PRO A 726 -10.32 -9.06 -24.65
N VAL A 727 -9.05 -8.61 -24.77
CA VAL A 727 -7.89 -9.50 -24.99
C VAL A 727 -7.75 -10.53 -23.88
N GLN A 728 -7.76 -10.10 -22.64
CA GLN A 728 -7.67 -10.98 -21.48
C GLN A 728 -8.81 -12.01 -21.43
N ARG A 729 -10.04 -11.60 -21.71
CA ARG A 729 -11.19 -12.52 -21.81
C ARG A 729 -11.02 -13.50 -22.96
N ALA A 730 -10.53 -13.09 -24.12
CA ALA A 730 -10.29 -13.98 -25.25
C ALA A 730 -9.26 -15.06 -24.91
N VAL A 731 -8.21 -14.72 -24.17
CA VAL A 731 -7.21 -15.69 -23.70
C VAL A 731 -7.82 -16.69 -22.72
N LEU A 732 -8.60 -16.24 -21.76
CA LEU A 732 -9.00 -17.04 -20.60
C LEU A 732 -10.38 -17.71 -20.73
N ALA A 733 -11.31 -17.11 -21.49
CA ALA A 733 -12.69 -17.61 -21.61
C ALA A 733 -12.84 -19.04 -22.10
N PRO A 734 -12.03 -19.57 -23.03
CA PRO A 734 -12.13 -20.97 -23.44
C PRO A 734 -12.09 -21.97 -22.28
N THR A 735 -11.34 -21.66 -21.22
CA THR A 735 -11.23 -22.49 -20.01
C THR A 735 -12.15 -22.06 -18.88
N PHE A 736 -12.35 -20.73 -18.69
CA PHE A 736 -12.96 -20.16 -17.50
C PHE A 736 -14.34 -19.53 -17.71
N ARG A 737 -14.98 -19.71 -18.88
CA ARG A 737 -16.26 -19.05 -19.20
C ARG A 737 -17.31 -19.21 -18.10
N SER A 738 -17.47 -20.42 -17.55
CA SER A 738 -18.45 -20.66 -16.47
C SER A 738 -18.12 -19.91 -15.18
N LEU A 739 -16.84 -19.64 -14.88
CA LEU A 739 -16.43 -18.86 -13.72
C LEU A 739 -16.70 -17.38 -13.95
N PHE A 740 -16.49 -16.86 -15.15
CA PHE A 740 -16.84 -15.48 -15.50
C PHE A 740 -18.36 -15.23 -15.47
N ASP A 741 -19.13 -16.17 -16.04
CA ASP A 741 -20.59 -16.07 -16.08
C ASP A 741 -21.22 -16.14 -14.68
N ASP A 742 -20.62 -16.86 -13.75
CA ASP A 742 -21.04 -16.96 -12.34
C ASP A 742 -20.60 -15.74 -11.49
N GLY A 743 -19.93 -14.74 -12.08
CA GLY A 743 -19.41 -13.56 -11.38
C GLY A 743 -18.19 -13.84 -10.48
N ILE A 744 -17.62 -15.02 -10.59
CA ILE A 744 -16.36 -15.39 -9.91
C ILE A 744 -15.22 -14.82 -10.77
N GLY A 745 -14.80 -13.59 -10.46
CA GLY A 745 -13.65 -12.99 -11.11
C GLY A 745 -12.37 -13.77 -10.79
N LEU A 746 -11.38 -13.71 -11.67
CA LEU A 746 -10.05 -14.30 -11.44
C LEU A 746 -9.23 -13.47 -10.42
N ARG A 747 -9.88 -12.82 -9.46
CA ARG A 747 -9.35 -12.14 -8.28
C ARG A 747 -7.89 -11.69 -8.41
N GLY A 748 -7.61 -10.68 -9.26
CA GLY A 748 -6.30 -10.00 -9.32
C GLY A 748 -5.06 -10.90 -9.46
N ILE A 749 -5.26 -12.15 -9.87
CA ILE A 749 -4.23 -13.18 -9.92
C ILE A 749 -3.40 -12.94 -11.18
N GLY A 750 -2.30 -12.17 -11.08
CA GLY A 750 -1.23 -12.09 -12.07
C GLY A 750 -1.68 -12.18 -13.55
N GLU A 751 -2.82 -11.59 -13.87
CA GLU A 751 -3.53 -11.77 -15.14
C GLU A 751 -2.67 -11.41 -16.34
N THR A 752 -1.87 -10.34 -16.22
CA THR A 752 -0.87 -9.96 -17.23
C THR A 752 0.17 -11.05 -17.46
N SER A 753 0.69 -11.62 -16.39
CA SER A 753 1.69 -12.70 -16.48
C SER A 753 1.11 -14.01 -17.02
N ILE A 754 -0.17 -14.29 -16.77
CA ILE A 754 -0.85 -15.46 -17.34
C ILE A 754 -1.01 -15.29 -18.85
N VAL A 755 -1.46 -14.11 -19.29
CA VAL A 755 -1.56 -13.79 -20.74
C VAL A 755 -0.20 -13.91 -21.39
N ASP A 756 0.85 -13.33 -20.80
CA ASP A 756 2.21 -13.43 -21.31
C ASP A 756 2.67 -14.88 -21.46
N LYS A 757 2.62 -15.66 -20.38
CA LYS A 757 3.12 -17.06 -20.39
C LYS A 757 2.33 -17.96 -21.34
N ASP A 758 1.01 -17.80 -21.39
CA ASP A 758 0.17 -18.59 -22.28
C ASP A 758 0.46 -18.28 -23.74
N LEU A 759 0.53 -17.02 -24.13
CA LEU A 759 0.82 -16.61 -25.49
C LEU A 759 2.25 -16.96 -25.90
N ARG A 760 3.26 -16.80 -25.02
CA ARG A 760 4.62 -17.25 -25.28
C ARG A 760 4.68 -18.76 -25.49
N THR A 761 3.95 -19.53 -24.70
CA THR A 761 3.87 -20.99 -24.86
C THR A 761 3.32 -21.36 -26.23
N LEU A 762 2.23 -20.70 -26.68
CA LEU A 762 1.65 -20.92 -28.02
C LEU A 762 2.60 -20.52 -29.15
N LEU A 763 3.41 -19.49 -28.98
CA LEU A 763 4.44 -19.05 -29.91
C LEU A 763 5.69 -19.98 -29.92
N GLY A 764 5.75 -21.00 -29.04
CA GLY A 764 6.90 -21.87 -28.86
C GLY A 764 8.11 -21.18 -28.20
N ARG A 765 7.89 -20.10 -27.46
CA ARG A 765 8.92 -19.40 -26.69
C ARG A 765 9.12 -20.07 -25.33
N PRO A 766 10.32 -20.01 -24.75
CA PRO A 766 10.58 -20.56 -23.43
C PRO A 766 9.71 -19.87 -22.37
N VAL A 767 9.15 -20.65 -21.46
CA VAL A 767 8.49 -20.23 -20.23
C VAL A 767 9.10 -21.00 -19.07
N GLN A 768 9.51 -20.32 -18.01
CA GLN A 768 10.07 -20.96 -16.83
C GLN A 768 9.00 -21.12 -15.74
N GLY A 769 9.26 -22.07 -14.82
CA GLY A 769 8.39 -22.33 -13.69
C GLY A 769 7.20 -23.24 -13.97
N PRO A 770 6.36 -23.47 -12.95
CA PRO A 770 5.19 -24.34 -13.07
C PRO A 770 4.08 -23.62 -13.84
N PHE A 771 4.08 -23.75 -15.16
CA PHE A 771 3.00 -23.32 -16.03
C PHE A 771 2.66 -24.51 -16.95
N ALA A 772 1.56 -25.21 -16.63
CA ALA A 772 1.30 -26.53 -17.17
C ALA A 772 0.17 -26.57 -18.20
N ASN A 773 -0.69 -25.58 -18.22
CA ASN A 773 -1.87 -25.55 -19.08
C ASN A 773 -1.71 -24.51 -20.19
N SER A 774 -2.55 -24.63 -21.21
CA SER A 774 -2.66 -23.63 -22.29
C SER A 774 -4.12 -23.23 -22.40
N TYR A 775 -4.38 -21.93 -22.37
CA TYR A 775 -5.70 -21.35 -22.21
C TYR A 775 -6.26 -20.82 -23.52
N CYS A 776 -5.54 -19.94 -24.20
CA CYS A 776 -5.99 -19.30 -25.43
C CYS A 776 -6.17 -20.35 -26.56
N GLY A 777 -7.30 -20.31 -27.24
CA GLY A 777 -7.64 -21.23 -28.30
C GLY A 777 -7.54 -22.72 -27.90
N LEU A 778 -7.59 -23.04 -26.58
CA LEU A 778 -7.34 -24.37 -26.03
C LEU A 778 -6.03 -25.00 -26.55
N GLY A 779 -4.95 -24.22 -26.55
CA GLY A 779 -3.61 -24.62 -26.97
C GLY A 779 -3.37 -24.60 -28.47
N LYS A 780 -4.22 -23.96 -29.28
CA LYS A 780 -4.07 -23.85 -30.74
C LYS A 780 -3.91 -22.38 -31.12
N ILE A 781 -2.73 -22.02 -31.57
CA ILE A 781 -2.38 -20.64 -31.89
C ILE A 781 -3.28 -20.01 -32.95
N ASP A 782 -3.71 -20.73 -33.97
CA ASP A 782 -4.58 -20.19 -35.01
C ASP A 782 -5.97 -19.86 -34.45
N VAL A 783 -6.52 -20.71 -33.55
CA VAL A 783 -7.80 -20.46 -32.86
C VAL A 783 -7.64 -19.29 -31.91
N CYS A 784 -6.55 -19.24 -31.12
CA CYS A 784 -6.25 -18.12 -30.24
C CYS A 784 -6.22 -16.78 -30.99
N ARG A 785 -5.52 -16.75 -32.14
CA ARG A 785 -5.43 -15.56 -32.98
C ARG A 785 -6.79 -15.11 -33.49
N ASP A 786 -7.60 -16.06 -33.96
CA ASP A 786 -8.96 -15.77 -34.45
C ASP A 786 -9.84 -15.23 -33.30
N ASP A 787 -9.76 -15.81 -32.10
CA ASP A 787 -10.50 -15.36 -30.91
C ASP A 787 -10.05 -13.93 -30.48
N LEU A 788 -8.74 -13.66 -30.49
CA LEU A 788 -8.19 -12.33 -30.18
C LEU A 788 -8.64 -11.28 -31.18
N TRP A 789 -8.54 -11.57 -32.48
CA TRP A 789 -9.02 -10.65 -33.53
C TRP A 789 -10.53 -10.39 -33.42
N ALA A 790 -11.33 -11.44 -33.19
CA ALA A 790 -12.77 -11.29 -33.01
C ALA A 790 -13.11 -10.36 -31.84
N ALA A 791 -12.43 -10.53 -30.70
CA ALA A 791 -12.64 -9.68 -29.53
C ALA A 791 -12.20 -8.22 -29.78
N ILE A 792 -11.09 -8.01 -30.50
CA ILE A 792 -10.61 -6.68 -30.87
C ILE A 792 -11.57 -6.01 -31.85
N GLU A 793 -12.00 -6.71 -32.90
CA GLU A 793 -12.93 -6.17 -33.93
C GLU A 793 -14.29 -5.78 -33.34
N GLU A 794 -14.82 -6.61 -32.43
CA GLU A 794 -16.05 -6.29 -31.71
C GLU A 794 -15.90 -5.00 -30.90
N ARG A 795 -14.83 -4.87 -30.13
CA ARG A 795 -14.59 -3.67 -29.31
C ARG A 795 -14.30 -2.45 -30.16
N VAL A 796 -13.50 -2.58 -31.22
CA VAL A 796 -13.21 -1.48 -32.16
C VAL A 796 -14.48 -0.97 -32.86
N ALA A 797 -15.41 -1.86 -33.23
CA ALA A 797 -16.69 -1.46 -33.81
C ALA A 797 -17.54 -0.65 -32.81
N GLU A 798 -17.59 -1.08 -31.54
CA GLU A 798 -18.28 -0.33 -30.47
C GLU A 798 -17.66 1.07 -30.28
N LEU A 799 -16.32 1.14 -30.23
CA LEU A 799 -15.62 2.41 -30.08
C LEU A 799 -15.84 3.35 -31.26
N ALA A 800 -15.92 2.80 -32.49
CA ALA A 800 -16.23 3.62 -33.68
C ALA A 800 -17.67 4.16 -33.65
N GLU A 801 -18.63 3.40 -33.12
CA GLU A 801 -19.99 3.90 -32.92
C GLU A 801 -20.05 5.03 -31.88
N GLU A 802 -19.19 4.95 -30.82
CA GLU A 802 -19.17 5.92 -29.73
C GLU A 802 -18.35 7.18 -30.08
N PHE A 803 -17.14 7.00 -30.65
CA PHE A 803 -16.14 8.06 -30.85
C PHE A 803 -15.90 8.46 -32.31
N GLY A 804 -16.53 7.74 -33.27
CA GLY A 804 -16.39 7.97 -34.69
C GLY A 804 -15.34 7.12 -35.40
N ASP A 805 -15.34 7.12 -36.73
CA ASP A 805 -14.59 6.16 -37.58
C ASP A 805 -13.07 6.42 -37.67
N ASP A 806 -12.56 7.56 -37.15
CA ASP A 806 -11.12 7.86 -37.13
C ASP A 806 -10.50 7.61 -35.74
N PRO A 807 -9.83 6.46 -35.54
CA PRO A 807 -9.25 6.12 -34.23
C PRO A 807 -8.10 7.05 -33.78
N ARG A 808 -7.57 7.89 -34.68
CA ARG A 808 -6.61 8.94 -34.35
C ARG A 808 -7.20 10.05 -33.51
N GLN A 809 -8.54 10.20 -33.52
CA GLN A 809 -9.27 11.17 -32.74
C GLN A 809 -9.81 10.63 -31.41
N TRP A 810 -9.69 9.32 -31.18
CA TRP A 810 -10.16 8.74 -29.93
C TRP A 810 -9.31 9.22 -28.77
N ARG A 811 -9.97 9.76 -27.76
CA ARG A 811 -9.32 10.27 -26.54
C ARG A 811 -10.02 9.69 -25.32
N ARG A 812 -9.22 9.43 -24.31
CA ARG A 812 -9.69 9.03 -23.00
C ARG A 812 -9.40 10.15 -22.03
N GLN A 813 -10.38 10.44 -21.19
CA GLN A 813 -10.19 11.40 -20.11
C GLN A 813 -8.95 11.05 -19.28
N GLY A 814 -8.07 12.01 -19.12
CA GLY A 814 -6.90 11.92 -18.27
C GLY A 814 -7.31 11.77 -16.81
N ARG A 815 -6.61 10.92 -16.08
CA ARG A 815 -6.87 10.76 -14.65
C ARG A 815 -6.36 11.97 -13.89
N ARG A 816 -7.22 12.52 -13.03
CA ARG A 816 -6.85 13.55 -12.07
C ARG A 816 -6.99 13.02 -10.66
N SER A 817 -5.99 13.33 -9.82
CA SER A 817 -6.03 13.05 -8.40
C SER A 817 -6.56 14.25 -7.63
N GLY A 818 -7.43 14.00 -6.67
CA GLY A 818 -7.93 14.97 -5.72
C GLY A 818 -7.63 14.53 -4.28
N PHE A 819 -8.06 15.30 -3.31
CA PHE A 819 -7.76 15.06 -1.88
C PHE A 819 -8.96 14.52 -1.15
N THR A 820 -8.84 13.32 -0.58
CA THR A 820 -9.88 12.75 0.29
C THR A 820 -9.83 13.41 1.68
N PRO A 821 -10.95 13.89 2.25
CA PRO A 821 -12.34 13.71 1.82
C PRO A 821 -12.93 14.83 0.95
N GLY A 822 -12.14 15.61 0.23
CA GLY A 822 -12.63 16.69 -0.63
C GLY A 822 -12.74 18.07 0.06
N LEU A 823 -12.00 18.28 1.17
CA LEU A 823 -11.88 19.58 1.83
C LEU A 823 -11.02 20.57 1.00
N ILE A 824 -10.16 20.05 0.13
CA ILE A 824 -9.45 20.78 -0.93
C ILE A 824 -10.11 20.36 -2.24
N SER A 825 -10.51 21.34 -3.05
CA SER A 825 -11.14 21.11 -4.36
C SER A 825 -10.14 21.01 -5.51
N ASP A 826 -8.90 21.39 -5.26
CA ASP A 826 -7.84 21.37 -6.27
C ASP A 826 -7.52 19.94 -6.66
N THR A 827 -7.20 19.76 -7.94
CA THR A 827 -6.80 18.47 -8.50
C THR A 827 -5.51 18.64 -9.31
N PHE A 828 -4.79 17.57 -9.52
CA PHE A 828 -3.58 17.53 -10.31
C PHE A 828 -3.54 16.27 -11.19
N ARG A 829 -2.61 16.19 -12.13
CA ARG A 829 -2.45 15.04 -13.02
C ARG A 829 -2.09 13.80 -12.21
N SER A 830 -2.89 12.76 -12.35
CA SER A 830 -2.65 11.48 -11.65
C SER A 830 -1.41 10.79 -12.20
N THR A 831 -0.48 10.42 -11.33
CA THR A 831 0.74 9.69 -11.68
C THR A 831 1.02 8.58 -10.68
N ASN A 832 1.91 7.65 -11.02
CA ASN A 832 2.43 6.64 -10.11
C ASN A 832 3.71 7.09 -9.38
N ARG A 833 3.97 8.40 -9.25
CA ARG A 833 5.06 8.90 -8.42
C ARG A 833 4.77 8.70 -6.94
N PRO A 834 5.83 8.62 -6.08
CA PRO A 834 5.65 8.65 -4.63
C PRO A 834 4.86 9.87 -4.17
N THR A 835 3.97 9.68 -3.19
CA THR A 835 3.25 10.78 -2.53
C THR A 835 4.21 11.71 -1.79
N TYR A 836 5.19 11.16 -1.09
CA TYR A 836 6.37 11.86 -0.59
C TYR A 836 7.57 11.37 -1.38
N GLN A 837 8.27 12.25 -2.07
CA GLN A 837 9.42 11.90 -2.90
C GLN A 837 10.69 12.52 -2.32
N GLN A 838 11.64 11.68 -1.96
CA GLN A 838 12.95 12.06 -1.43
C GLN A 838 14.02 11.76 -2.48
N VAL A 839 14.89 12.73 -2.74
CA VAL A 839 15.94 12.66 -3.76
C VAL A 839 17.27 13.00 -3.11
N ILE A 840 18.24 12.08 -3.13
CA ILE A 840 19.49 12.25 -2.38
C ILE A 840 20.68 11.80 -3.21
N GLU A 841 21.75 12.58 -3.14
CA GLU A 841 23.10 12.25 -3.55
C GLU A 841 24.06 12.45 -2.36
N PHE A 842 24.66 11.37 -1.89
CA PHE A 842 25.69 11.41 -0.85
C PHE A 842 27.07 11.58 -1.48
N ALA A 843 27.69 12.72 -1.29
CA ALA A 843 29.05 12.99 -1.76
C ALA A 843 30.09 12.15 -0.99
N ARG A 844 31.05 11.57 -1.71
CA ARG A 844 32.17 10.81 -1.14
C ARG A 844 33.25 11.71 -0.54
#